data_b728c236eef0fae150c58a25ccb59d37
#
_entry.id   b728c236eef0fae150c58a25ccb59d37
#
_cell.length_a   1.000
_cell.length_b   1.000
_cell.length_c   1.000
_cell.angle_alpha   90.00
_cell.angle_beta   90.00
_cell.angle_gamma   90.00
#
_symmetry.space_group_name_H-M   'P 1'
#
loop_
_entity.id
_entity.type
_entity.pdbx_description
1 polymer ?
#
loop_
_entity_poly.entity_id
_entity_poly.type
_entity_poly.pdbx_seq_one_letter_code
_entity_poly.pdbx_strand_id
1 'polypeptide(L)'
;MFQLQNYALGEWVEGTGPKTDLVHAVTGEKIGETSSHGLDFKAMLQYARRVGGPTLRSYTFHQRALMLKRVAIALMERKEEFYPLSSMTGATRTDSWVDIEGGIGTFFAYASRGRREFTNERFHVEGPTEPLSKHGTFVGRHILVPMEGAAVHINAFNFPVWGMLEKLAPALLAGVPCIVKPSTTGSHLTHAVFKAILDTHELPKGALQLICGEARTLLEHVEEQDIVAFTGSAATGQKLKAAPSIMAHSVRFNMEADSLNCSILGPDAVPGTEEFDLFIKEVTREMTSKAGQKCTAIRRSIVPAGLEEAVIAALSKRLGSTTIGDPTVEGVRMGPLASRGQVKSVASSAEAIRAAAELVYGGGDFAVVGADREKGSFFAPELLYCADPLTRLEPHDIEAFGPVNTIMPYRDLGEAVQLARMGRGSLVGSLVTHDPKVAQEVILGAACYHGRMLVLDRTSAKESTGHGSPLPNLVHGGPGRAGGGEEMGGARGVTHYLQRVALQGSPSMITAITREWTKGAEETQDSVHPFRKTFDALQVGDTLITKSRTITLDDVEAFAKLSGDTFYAHMNDEDARSNGVFEGRVAHGYFVVSAAAGLFVDPDLGPVLANYGLEKLRFTKPVYPGDTIHVRLTVKQKTAKDTPEGTIPQGVVEWDVEVINQHDEPVAVYSILTLVRRGEAVPVTPQAA
;
A
#
# COMPACT_ATOMS: atom_id res chain seq x y z
N MET A 1 -31.42 20.22 -5.40
CA MET A 1 -31.08 19.34 -6.54
C MET A 1 -29.67 19.64 -6.97
N PHE A 2 -28.76 18.65 -7.00
CA PHE A 2 -27.37 18.86 -7.38
C PHE A 2 -27.27 19.11 -8.88
N GLN A 3 -26.47 20.09 -9.28
CA GLN A 3 -25.98 20.23 -10.67
C GLN A 3 -24.47 20.07 -10.61
N LEU A 4 -23.99 18.87 -10.96
CA LEU A 4 -22.57 18.56 -10.83
C LEU A 4 -21.80 19.17 -12.00
N GLN A 5 -20.86 20.02 -11.67
CA GLN A 5 -19.88 20.57 -12.60
C GLN A 5 -18.69 19.62 -12.74
N ASN A 6 -18.01 19.71 -13.87
CA ASN A 6 -16.70 19.14 -14.08
C ASN A 6 -15.63 20.14 -13.64
N TYR A 7 -14.44 19.69 -13.29
CA TYR A 7 -13.29 20.56 -13.05
C TYR A 7 -12.24 20.31 -14.13
N ALA A 8 -12.16 21.19 -15.09
CA ALA A 8 -11.33 21.04 -16.29
C ALA A 8 -10.48 22.29 -16.51
N LEU A 9 -9.21 22.11 -16.87
CA LEU A 9 -8.27 23.20 -17.18
C LEU A 9 -8.11 24.25 -16.05
N GLY A 10 -8.40 23.84 -14.80
CA GLY A 10 -8.32 24.70 -13.62
C GLY A 10 -9.60 25.48 -13.29
N GLU A 11 -10.71 25.17 -13.96
CA GLU A 11 -11.99 25.85 -13.78
C GLU A 11 -13.16 24.86 -13.62
N TRP A 12 -14.21 25.29 -12.92
CA TRP A 12 -15.47 24.56 -12.84
C TRP A 12 -16.29 24.80 -14.12
N VAL A 13 -16.67 23.72 -14.81
CA VAL A 13 -17.34 23.75 -16.10
C VAL A 13 -18.60 22.88 -16.09
N GLU A 14 -19.71 23.41 -16.54
CA GLU A 14 -20.92 22.63 -16.78
C GLU A 14 -20.84 21.89 -18.11
N GLY A 15 -21.37 20.64 -18.12
CA GLY A 15 -21.58 19.94 -19.37
C GLY A 15 -22.73 20.52 -20.19
N THR A 16 -22.56 20.60 -21.51
CA THR A 16 -23.50 21.29 -22.42
C THR A 16 -24.49 20.39 -23.16
N GLY A 17 -24.35 19.07 -23.06
CA GLY A 17 -25.16 18.09 -23.79
C GLY A 17 -26.16 17.33 -22.94
N PRO A 18 -26.57 16.13 -23.36
CA PRO A 18 -27.47 15.27 -22.60
C PRO A 18 -26.97 15.06 -21.18
N LYS A 19 -27.92 15.12 -20.24
CA LYS A 19 -27.67 14.96 -18.82
C LYS A 19 -28.11 13.59 -18.36
N THR A 20 -27.41 13.03 -17.38
CA THR A 20 -27.75 11.79 -16.69
C THR A 20 -28.23 12.10 -15.28
N ASP A 21 -29.36 11.53 -14.90
CA ASP A 21 -29.96 11.75 -13.59
C ASP A 21 -29.13 11.06 -12.48
N LEU A 22 -29.00 11.76 -11.37
CA LEU A 22 -28.54 11.22 -10.11
C LEU A 22 -29.76 10.89 -9.25
N VAL A 23 -29.81 9.66 -8.73
CA VAL A 23 -30.97 9.14 -8.03
C VAL A 23 -30.58 8.75 -6.61
N HIS A 24 -31.42 9.07 -5.64
CA HIS A 24 -31.29 8.67 -4.25
C HIS A 24 -31.57 7.17 -4.11
N ALA A 25 -30.64 6.38 -3.61
CA ALA A 25 -30.77 4.92 -3.55
C ALA A 25 -31.94 4.46 -2.65
N VAL A 26 -32.26 5.23 -1.59
CA VAL A 26 -33.30 4.90 -0.61
C VAL A 26 -34.71 5.28 -1.10
N THR A 27 -34.85 6.49 -1.67
CA THR A 27 -36.19 7.03 -2.03
C THR A 27 -36.55 6.87 -3.50
N GLY A 28 -35.54 6.59 -4.36
CA GLY A 28 -35.72 6.55 -5.82
C GLY A 28 -35.92 7.93 -6.46
N GLU A 29 -35.84 9.00 -5.69
CA GLU A 29 -36.04 10.35 -6.20
C GLU A 29 -34.79 10.90 -6.92
N LYS A 30 -35.01 11.72 -7.90
CA LYS A 30 -33.92 12.47 -8.57
C LYS A 30 -33.37 13.51 -7.60
N ILE A 31 -32.06 13.39 -7.30
CA ILE A 31 -31.31 14.33 -6.43
C ILE A 31 -30.49 15.33 -7.22
N GLY A 32 -30.21 15.07 -8.47
CA GLY A 32 -29.39 15.94 -9.32
C GLY A 32 -29.22 15.41 -10.73
N GLU A 33 -28.31 16.03 -11.46
CA GLU A 33 -27.94 15.64 -12.81
C GLU A 33 -26.48 15.97 -13.09
N THR A 34 -25.90 15.28 -14.08
CA THR A 34 -24.52 15.46 -14.50
C THR A 34 -24.34 15.28 -16.00
N SER A 35 -23.34 15.93 -16.57
CA SER A 35 -22.95 15.77 -17.98
C SER A 35 -21.47 16.10 -18.17
N SER A 36 -20.79 15.33 -19.00
CA SER A 36 -19.42 15.61 -19.47
C SER A 36 -19.37 16.05 -20.94
N HIS A 37 -20.52 16.32 -21.54
CA HIS A 37 -20.60 16.79 -22.92
C HIS A 37 -19.96 18.18 -23.04
N GLY A 38 -19.23 18.41 -24.12
CA GLY A 38 -18.54 19.67 -24.40
C GLY A 38 -17.15 19.79 -23.76
N LEU A 39 -16.71 18.80 -22.94
CA LEU A 39 -15.33 18.77 -22.44
C LEU A 39 -14.35 18.40 -23.56
N ASP A 40 -13.26 19.14 -23.66
CA ASP A 40 -12.11 18.79 -24.50
C ASP A 40 -11.15 17.89 -23.72
N PHE A 41 -11.33 16.57 -23.82
CA PHE A 41 -10.51 15.59 -23.11
C PHE A 41 -9.04 15.63 -23.55
N LYS A 42 -8.74 15.97 -24.79
CA LYS A 42 -7.37 16.15 -25.27
C LYS A 42 -6.71 17.32 -24.56
N ALA A 43 -7.39 18.45 -24.47
CA ALA A 43 -6.89 19.64 -23.77
C ALA A 43 -6.71 19.33 -22.26
N MET A 44 -7.61 18.57 -21.64
CA MET A 44 -7.48 18.15 -20.22
C MET A 44 -6.20 17.32 -19.97
N LEU A 45 -5.92 16.34 -20.83
CA LEU A 45 -4.67 15.55 -20.73
C LEU A 45 -3.44 16.43 -20.95
N GLN A 46 -3.46 17.30 -21.96
CA GLN A 46 -2.36 18.24 -22.21
C GLN A 46 -2.14 19.21 -21.04
N TYR A 47 -3.22 19.67 -20.41
CA TYR A 47 -3.14 20.56 -19.26
C TYR A 47 -2.51 19.84 -18.03
N ALA A 48 -2.91 18.60 -17.76
CA ALA A 48 -2.30 17.78 -16.74
C ALA A 48 -0.78 17.61 -17.00
N ARG A 49 -0.40 17.21 -18.22
CA ARG A 49 1.00 16.97 -18.60
C ARG A 49 1.86 18.24 -18.54
N ARG A 50 1.34 19.37 -19.04
CA ARG A 50 2.13 20.61 -19.24
C ARG A 50 2.08 21.57 -18.07
N VAL A 51 1.04 21.55 -17.25
CA VAL A 51 0.84 22.47 -16.11
C VAL A 51 0.99 21.73 -14.79
N GLY A 52 0.21 20.68 -14.55
CA GLY A 52 0.21 19.96 -13.28
C GLY A 52 1.49 19.15 -13.03
N GLY A 53 1.90 18.39 -14.04
CA GLY A 53 3.04 17.50 -13.96
C GLY A 53 4.37 18.21 -13.62
N PRO A 54 4.80 19.23 -14.36
CA PRO A 54 6.06 19.93 -14.09
C PRO A 54 6.16 20.45 -12.65
N THR A 55 5.10 21.05 -12.13
CA THR A 55 5.10 21.56 -10.75
C THR A 55 5.16 20.43 -9.73
N LEU A 56 4.37 19.36 -9.86
CA LEU A 56 4.42 18.20 -8.96
C LEU A 56 5.82 17.55 -8.98
N ARG A 57 6.42 17.39 -10.15
CA ARG A 57 7.76 16.81 -10.31
C ARG A 57 8.89 17.72 -9.79
N SER A 58 8.63 19.02 -9.61
CA SER A 58 9.59 19.92 -8.98
C SER A 58 9.73 19.70 -7.48
N TYR A 59 8.72 19.10 -6.83
CA TYR A 59 8.75 18.74 -5.41
C TYR A 59 9.48 17.41 -5.18
N THR A 60 10.15 17.29 -4.03
CA THR A 60 10.69 16.02 -3.58
C THR A 60 9.59 15.08 -3.11
N PHE A 61 9.88 13.79 -2.93
CA PHE A 61 8.91 12.84 -2.35
C PHE A 61 8.44 13.28 -0.97
N HIS A 62 9.33 13.83 -0.12
CA HIS A 62 8.95 14.31 1.20
C HIS A 62 8.03 15.54 1.13
N GLN A 63 8.25 16.47 0.21
CA GLN A 63 7.38 17.62 0.01
C GLN A 63 5.99 17.19 -0.46
N ARG A 64 5.91 16.25 -1.40
CA ARG A 64 4.63 15.67 -1.86
C ARG A 64 3.93 14.89 -0.73
N ALA A 65 4.68 14.16 0.09
CA ALA A 65 4.14 13.46 1.25
C ALA A 65 3.53 14.42 2.28
N LEU A 66 4.19 15.56 2.55
CA LEU A 66 3.65 16.59 3.44
C LEU A 66 2.41 17.28 2.86
N MET A 67 2.38 17.51 1.55
CA MET A 67 1.20 18.00 0.84
C MET A 67 0.00 17.06 1.05
N LEU A 68 0.17 15.75 0.86
CA LEU A 68 -0.87 14.75 1.13
C LEU A 68 -1.34 14.78 2.58
N LYS A 69 -0.40 14.93 3.55
CA LYS A 69 -0.74 15.01 4.97
C LYS A 69 -1.65 16.21 5.27
N ARG A 70 -1.35 17.40 4.72
CA ARG A 70 -2.15 18.61 4.95
C ARG A 70 -3.55 18.48 4.35
N VAL A 71 -3.66 17.92 3.14
CA VAL A 71 -4.96 17.60 2.53
C VAL A 71 -5.76 16.62 3.41
N ALA A 72 -5.12 15.56 3.92
CA ALA A 72 -5.78 14.57 4.77
C ALA A 72 -6.31 15.19 6.07
N ILE A 73 -5.55 16.08 6.71
CA ILE A 73 -5.98 16.80 7.92
C ILE A 73 -7.24 17.63 7.61
N ALA A 74 -7.21 18.44 6.55
CA ALA A 74 -8.35 19.29 6.18
C ALA A 74 -9.60 18.47 5.82
N LEU A 75 -9.44 17.33 5.12
CA LEU A 75 -10.56 16.44 4.82
C LEU A 75 -11.15 15.80 6.11
N MET A 76 -10.27 15.41 7.05
CA MET A 76 -10.71 14.81 8.31
C MET A 76 -11.51 15.82 9.18
N GLU A 77 -11.15 17.10 9.15
CA GLU A 77 -11.89 18.18 9.82
C GLU A 77 -13.28 18.37 9.22
N ARG A 78 -13.46 18.12 7.92
CA ARG A 78 -14.72 18.29 7.18
C ARG A 78 -15.52 16.99 7.00
N LYS A 79 -15.11 15.87 7.56
CA LYS A 79 -15.72 14.55 7.30
C LYS A 79 -17.23 14.49 7.54
N GLU A 80 -17.74 15.24 8.52
CA GLU A 80 -19.17 15.23 8.86
C GLU A 80 -20.03 15.85 7.73
N GLU A 81 -19.47 16.68 6.85
CA GLU A 81 -20.17 17.20 5.67
C GLU A 81 -20.50 16.10 4.66
N PHE A 82 -19.71 15.01 4.64
CA PHE A 82 -19.80 13.96 3.64
C PHE A 82 -20.76 12.82 4.02
N TYR A 83 -21.00 12.59 5.31
CA TYR A 83 -21.86 11.50 5.77
C TYR A 83 -23.31 11.59 5.24
N PRO A 84 -23.99 12.75 5.24
CA PRO A 84 -25.32 12.87 4.66
C PRO A 84 -25.35 12.57 3.16
N LEU A 85 -24.28 12.91 2.43
CA LEU A 85 -24.16 12.62 1.01
C LEU A 85 -23.92 11.12 0.76
N SER A 86 -23.17 10.48 1.64
CA SER A 86 -22.91 9.03 1.57
C SER A 86 -24.18 8.22 1.81
N SER A 87 -25.03 8.61 2.74
CA SER A 87 -26.31 7.92 3.01
C SER A 87 -27.25 7.89 1.79
N MET A 88 -27.19 8.90 0.93
CA MET A 88 -27.95 8.93 -0.34
C MET A 88 -27.57 7.81 -1.30
N THR A 89 -26.36 7.23 -1.16
CA THR A 89 -25.88 6.07 -1.93
C THR A 89 -26.33 4.73 -1.34
N GLY A 90 -27.12 4.75 -0.26
CA GLY A 90 -27.53 3.55 0.47
C GLY A 90 -26.54 3.10 1.55
N ALA A 91 -25.48 3.86 1.82
CA ALA A 91 -24.46 3.51 2.81
C ALA A 91 -24.97 3.76 4.25
N THR A 92 -24.83 2.78 5.12
CA THR A 92 -25.01 2.95 6.58
C THR A 92 -23.91 3.84 7.13
N ARG A 93 -24.06 4.31 8.39
CA ARG A 93 -22.99 5.09 9.05
C ARG A 93 -21.66 4.34 9.09
N THR A 94 -21.69 3.03 9.30
CA THR A 94 -20.49 2.18 9.30
C THR A 94 -19.87 2.08 7.91
N ASP A 95 -20.68 1.88 6.87
CA ASP A 95 -20.19 1.83 5.48
C ASP A 95 -19.59 3.17 5.07
N SER A 96 -20.23 4.27 5.46
CA SER A 96 -19.76 5.64 5.23
C SER A 96 -18.44 5.92 5.94
N TRP A 97 -18.27 5.41 7.16
CA TRP A 97 -17.02 5.51 7.90
C TRP A 97 -15.85 4.82 7.16
N VAL A 98 -16.10 3.61 6.64
CA VAL A 98 -15.10 2.88 5.84
C VAL A 98 -14.73 3.66 4.58
N ASP A 99 -15.71 4.19 3.86
CA ASP A 99 -15.48 4.93 2.62
C ASP A 99 -14.77 6.28 2.87
N ILE A 100 -15.27 7.07 3.80
CA ILE A 100 -14.80 8.45 4.03
C ILE A 100 -13.51 8.43 4.85
N GLU A 101 -13.57 7.96 6.09
CA GLU A 101 -12.42 8.03 7.00
C GLU A 101 -11.33 7.01 6.60
N GLY A 102 -11.71 5.83 6.12
CA GLY A 102 -10.79 4.87 5.55
C GLY A 102 -10.09 5.41 4.31
N GLY A 103 -10.84 6.06 3.40
CA GLY A 103 -10.29 6.74 2.23
C GLY A 103 -9.29 7.83 2.60
N ILE A 104 -9.65 8.73 3.54
CA ILE A 104 -8.73 9.76 4.06
C ILE A 104 -7.50 9.13 4.71
N GLY A 105 -7.68 7.99 5.39
CA GLY A 105 -6.61 7.20 5.99
C GLY A 105 -5.53 6.78 4.99
N THR A 106 -5.87 6.58 3.71
CA THR A 106 -4.88 6.27 2.67
C THR A 106 -3.89 7.42 2.46
N PHE A 107 -4.35 8.67 2.48
CA PHE A 107 -3.48 9.85 2.38
C PHE A 107 -2.51 9.94 3.56
N PHE A 108 -2.97 9.69 4.79
CA PHE A 108 -2.08 9.63 5.97
C PHE A 108 -1.04 8.50 5.85
N ALA A 109 -1.45 7.32 5.38
CA ALA A 109 -0.55 6.19 5.21
C ALA A 109 0.55 6.51 4.18
N TYR A 110 0.19 7.04 3.01
CA TYR A 110 1.15 7.41 1.96
C TYR A 110 2.01 8.63 2.35
N ALA A 111 1.47 9.59 3.07
CA ALA A 111 2.25 10.70 3.63
C ALA A 111 3.32 10.22 4.63
N SER A 112 2.99 9.24 5.46
CA SER A 112 3.95 8.63 6.38
C SER A 112 5.03 7.83 5.64
N ARG A 113 4.64 6.96 4.71
CA ARG A 113 5.55 6.12 3.94
C ARG A 113 6.42 6.90 2.98
N GLY A 114 5.87 7.91 2.33
CA GLY A 114 6.63 8.78 1.42
C GLY A 114 7.85 9.41 2.06
N ARG A 115 7.79 9.68 3.39
CA ARG A 115 8.93 10.22 4.15
C ARG A 115 9.85 9.15 4.74
N ARG A 116 9.40 7.93 4.89
CA ARG A 116 10.19 6.84 5.49
C ARG A 116 10.86 5.94 4.46
N GLU A 117 10.22 5.73 3.32
CA GLU A 117 10.64 4.72 2.33
C GLU A 117 11.22 5.34 1.06
N PHE A 118 10.97 6.63 0.82
CA PHE A 118 11.53 7.35 -0.32
C PHE A 118 12.59 8.36 0.13
N THR A 119 13.56 8.58 -0.75
CA THR A 119 14.57 9.63 -0.56
C THR A 119 13.94 11.01 -0.60
N ASN A 120 14.53 12.01 0.08
CA ASN A 120 14.06 13.40 -0.02
C ASN A 120 14.58 14.04 -1.32
N GLU A 121 14.38 13.34 -2.43
CA GLU A 121 14.79 13.74 -3.78
C GLU A 121 13.58 13.70 -4.72
N ARG A 122 13.79 14.10 -5.97
CA ARG A 122 12.77 14.03 -7.04
C ARG A 122 12.70 12.66 -7.70
N PHE A 123 13.66 11.81 -7.41
CA PHE A 123 13.78 10.43 -7.86
C PHE A 123 14.04 9.53 -6.64
N HIS A 124 13.84 8.23 -6.83
CA HIS A 124 14.11 7.23 -5.80
C HIS A 124 15.20 6.27 -6.29
N VAL A 125 16.18 5.98 -5.44
CA VAL A 125 17.21 4.98 -5.71
C VAL A 125 16.74 3.63 -5.20
N GLU A 126 16.71 2.62 -6.07
CA GLU A 126 16.17 1.31 -5.75
C GLU A 126 17.29 0.25 -5.72
N GLY A 127 17.28 -0.54 -4.67
CA GLY A 127 18.17 -1.69 -4.53
C GLY A 127 19.65 -1.33 -4.25
N PRO A 128 20.52 -2.34 -4.18
CA PRO A 128 21.96 -2.15 -4.02
C PRO A 128 22.63 -1.75 -5.35
N THR A 129 23.87 -1.30 -5.26
CA THR A 129 24.75 -1.16 -6.42
C THR A 129 25.22 -2.57 -6.86
N GLU A 130 25.09 -2.86 -8.15
CA GLU A 130 25.52 -4.12 -8.74
C GLU A 130 26.87 -3.97 -9.40
N PRO A 131 27.89 -4.78 -9.03
CA PRO A 131 29.19 -4.79 -9.72
C PRO A 131 29.04 -5.44 -11.11
N LEU A 132 29.35 -4.69 -12.17
CA LEU A 132 29.25 -5.17 -13.55
C LEU A 132 30.62 -5.49 -14.16
N SER A 133 31.70 -5.21 -13.43
CA SER A 133 33.08 -5.52 -13.85
C SER A 133 33.88 -6.15 -12.72
N LYS A 134 34.91 -6.95 -13.08
CA LYS A 134 35.76 -7.68 -12.13
C LYS A 134 36.44 -6.74 -11.10
N HIS A 135 36.78 -5.53 -11.49
CA HIS A 135 37.54 -4.60 -10.66
C HIS A 135 36.67 -3.47 -10.07
N GLY A 136 35.32 -3.57 -10.19
CA GLY A 136 34.40 -2.57 -9.62
C GLY A 136 34.43 -1.18 -10.28
N THR A 137 35.12 -1.02 -11.41
CA THR A 137 35.21 0.25 -12.15
C THR A 137 33.99 0.55 -13.01
N PHE A 138 33.10 -0.43 -13.18
CA PHE A 138 31.85 -0.33 -13.90
C PHE A 138 30.76 -1.00 -13.07
N VAL A 139 29.72 -0.25 -12.72
CA VAL A 139 28.66 -0.66 -11.82
C VAL A 139 27.29 -0.29 -12.38
N GLY A 140 26.24 -0.94 -11.86
CA GLY A 140 24.84 -0.67 -12.20
C GLY A 140 24.02 -0.31 -10.98
N ARG A 141 22.98 0.51 -11.19
CA ARG A 141 22.00 0.86 -10.17
C ARG A 141 20.65 1.17 -10.80
N HIS A 142 19.56 0.87 -10.12
CA HIS A 142 18.24 1.29 -10.56
C HIS A 142 17.82 2.60 -9.90
N ILE A 143 17.18 3.47 -10.68
CA ILE A 143 16.45 4.62 -10.18
C ILE A 143 15.02 4.59 -10.68
N LEU A 144 14.13 5.21 -9.92
CA LEU A 144 12.73 5.43 -10.26
C LEU A 144 12.49 6.93 -10.40
N VAL A 145 11.98 7.35 -11.53
CA VAL A 145 11.64 8.75 -11.83
C VAL A 145 10.15 8.90 -12.11
N PRO A 146 9.50 10.01 -11.74
CA PRO A 146 8.09 10.25 -12.06
C PRO A 146 7.82 10.14 -13.57
N MET A 147 6.73 9.47 -13.96
CA MET A 147 6.24 9.54 -15.34
C MET A 147 5.76 10.95 -15.68
N GLU A 148 5.91 11.35 -16.93
CA GLU A 148 5.60 12.72 -17.38
C GLU A 148 4.18 12.91 -17.89
N GLY A 149 3.40 11.83 -17.92
CA GLY A 149 2.00 11.80 -18.33
C GLY A 149 1.01 12.24 -17.25
N ALA A 150 -0.24 11.88 -17.48
CA ALA A 150 -1.35 12.04 -16.56
C ALA A 150 -1.87 10.67 -16.11
N ALA A 151 -2.34 10.58 -14.85
CA ALA A 151 -3.04 9.40 -14.32
C ALA A 151 -4.55 9.59 -14.52
N VAL A 152 -5.16 8.74 -15.32
CA VAL A 152 -6.62 8.70 -15.53
C VAL A 152 -7.21 7.66 -14.60
N HIS A 153 -8.02 8.09 -13.63
CA HIS A 153 -8.63 7.23 -12.62
C HIS A 153 -10.12 7.05 -12.92
N ILE A 154 -10.52 5.87 -13.35
CA ILE A 154 -11.92 5.50 -13.63
C ILE A 154 -12.40 4.64 -12.48
N ASN A 155 -13.25 5.20 -11.63
CA ASN A 155 -13.62 4.62 -10.33
C ASN A 155 -15.01 3.99 -10.36
N ALA A 156 -15.21 2.97 -9.51
CA ALA A 156 -16.50 2.32 -9.27
C ALA A 156 -17.44 3.16 -8.39
N PHE A 157 -18.68 2.70 -8.23
CA PHE A 157 -19.72 3.42 -7.50
C PHE A 157 -19.83 3.07 -6.01
N ASN A 158 -19.25 1.95 -5.59
CA ASN A 158 -19.51 1.36 -4.27
C ASN A 158 -18.83 2.11 -3.11
N PHE A 159 -17.59 2.59 -3.32
CA PHE A 159 -16.83 3.40 -2.37
C PHE A 159 -16.28 4.66 -3.07
N PRO A 160 -17.13 5.67 -3.31
CA PRO A 160 -16.77 6.83 -4.15
C PRO A 160 -15.68 7.72 -3.58
N VAL A 161 -15.49 7.75 -2.25
CA VAL A 161 -14.41 8.49 -1.58
C VAL A 161 -13.13 7.65 -1.53
N TRP A 162 -13.22 6.44 -0.99
CA TRP A 162 -12.08 5.51 -0.92
C TRP A 162 -11.48 5.29 -2.30
N GLY A 163 -12.29 4.90 -3.29
CA GLY A 163 -11.83 4.58 -4.64
C GLY A 163 -11.15 5.76 -5.36
N MET A 164 -11.51 7.00 -5.02
CA MET A 164 -10.79 8.18 -5.48
C MET A 164 -9.45 8.33 -4.74
N LEU A 165 -9.47 8.29 -3.41
CA LEU A 165 -8.31 8.65 -2.60
C LEU A 165 -7.20 7.59 -2.64
N GLU A 166 -7.54 6.30 -2.74
CA GLU A 166 -6.55 5.21 -2.86
C GLU A 166 -5.69 5.31 -4.13
N LYS A 167 -6.25 5.85 -5.22
CA LYS A 167 -5.53 6.08 -6.47
C LYS A 167 -4.81 7.42 -6.49
N LEU A 168 -5.42 8.46 -5.93
CA LEU A 168 -4.79 9.78 -5.84
C LEU A 168 -3.54 9.78 -4.97
N ALA A 169 -3.55 9.08 -3.84
CA ALA A 169 -2.45 9.11 -2.88
C ALA A 169 -1.11 8.65 -3.50
N PRO A 170 -0.99 7.45 -4.11
CA PRO A 170 0.25 7.02 -4.74
C PRO A 170 0.62 7.83 -5.98
N ALA A 171 -0.36 8.24 -6.81
CA ALA A 171 -0.10 9.02 -8.02
C ALA A 171 0.48 10.41 -7.70
N LEU A 172 -0.14 11.14 -6.78
CA LEU A 172 0.34 12.47 -6.34
C LEU A 172 1.68 12.36 -5.62
N LEU A 173 1.89 11.31 -4.80
CA LEU A 173 3.18 11.07 -4.15
C LEU A 173 4.27 10.78 -5.19
N ALA A 174 3.96 10.06 -6.26
CA ALA A 174 4.86 9.86 -7.40
C ALA A 174 5.15 11.14 -8.18
N GLY A 175 4.29 12.16 -8.08
CA GLY A 175 4.44 13.42 -8.82
C GLY A 175 3.69 13.43 -10.16
N VAL A 176 2.66 12.60 -10.31
CA VAL A 176 1.83 12.47 -11.51
C VAL A 176 0.49 13.18 -11.28
N PRO A 177 0.07 14.10 -12.17
CA PRO A 177 -1.22 14.77 -12.08
C PRO A 177 -2.36 13.81 -12.46
N CYS A 178 -3.55 14.03 -11.88
CA CYS A 178 -4.64 13.09 -11.97
C CYS A 178 -5.90 13.67 -12.63
N ILE A 179 -6.57 12.86 -13.45
CA ILE A 179 -7.92 13.10 -13.95
C ILE A 179 -8.83 12.06 -13.35
N VAL A 180 -9.72 12.49 -12.45
CA VAL A 180 -10.65 11.61 -11.74
C VAL A 180 -11.96 11.51 -12.51
N LYS A 181 -12.40 10.29 -12.79
CA LYS A 181 -13.70 9.99 -13.38
C LYS A 181 -14.46 9.01 -12.48
N PRO A 182 -15.29 9.50 -11.53
CA PRO A 182 -16.15 8.64 -10.71
C PRO A 182 -17.21 7.95 -11.55
N SER A 183 -17.80 6.88 -11.03
CA SER A 183 -19.07 6.37 -11.55
C SER A 183 -20.14 7.48 -11.44
N THR A 184 -21.05 7.56 -12.39
CA THR A 184 -22.17 8.51 -12.32
C THR A 184 -22.99 8.30 -11.03
N THR A 185 -23.29 7.05 -10.70
CA THR A 185 -23.89 6.69 -9.41
C THR A 185 -22.90 7.03 -8.28
N GLY A 186 -23.33 7.88 -7.34
CA GLY A 186 -22.49 8.32 -6.22
C GLY A 186 -21.53 9.48 -6.52
N SER A 187 -21.50 9.99 -7.76
CA SER A 187 -20.58 11.09 -8.15
C SER A 187 -20.79 12.39 -7.36
N HIS A 188 -21.96 12.63 -6.79
CA HIS A 188 -22.22 13.78 -5.91
C HIS A 188 -21.33 13.78 -4.66
N LEU A 189 -21.06 12.62 -4.07
CA LEU A 189 -20.17 12.47 -2.93
C LEU A 189 -18.71 12.68 -3.35
N THR A 190 -18.25 12.04 -4.45
CA THR A 190 -16.91 12.26 -4.98
C THR A 190 -16.67 13.73 -5.32
N HIS A 191 -17.65 14.41 -5.95
CA HIS A 191 -17.59 15.83 -6.28
C HIS A 191 -17.41 16.71 -5.04
N ALA A 192 -18.16 16.43 -3.95
CA ALA A 192 -18.05 17.17 -2.70
C ALA A 192 -16.65 17.03 -2.07
N VAL A 193 -16.12 15.80 -1.99
CA VAL A 193 -14.79 15.55 -1.45
C VAL A 193 -13.72 16.16 -2.36
N PHE A 194 -13.85 16.02 -3.67
CA PHE A 194 -12.93 16.63 -4.65
C PHE A 194 -12.88 18.16 -4.48
N LYS A 195 -14.05 18.80 -4.33
CA LYS A 195 -14.13 20.24 -4.04
C LYS A 195 -13.42 20.58 -2.74
N ALA A 196 -13.63 19.78 -1.69
CA ALA A 196 -12.95 19.98 -0.41
C ALA A 196 -11.42 19.88 -0.53
N ILE A 197 -10.90 18.99 -1.40
CA ILE A 197 -9.46 18.92 -1.71
C ILE A 197 -8.98 20.23 -2.36
N LEU A 198 -9.69 20.73 -3.35
CA LEU A 198 -9.33 21.99 -4.02
C LEU A 198 -9.37 23.19 -3.07
N ASP A 199 -10.35 23.24 -2.17
CA ASP A 199 -10.52 24.31 -1.18
C ASP A 199 -9.32 24.39 -0.20
N THR A 200 -8.51 23.34 -0.09
CA THR A 200 -7.27 23.37 0.74
C THR A 200 -6.16 24.23 0.15
N HIS A 201 -6.19 24.47 -1.15
CA HIS A 201 -5.13 25.14 -1.92
C HIS A 201 -3.72 24.49 -1.77
N GLU A 202 -3.66 23.25 -1.29
CA GLU A 202 -2.40 22.52 -1.10
C GLU A 202 -1.84 21.93 -2.39
N LEU A 203 -2.72 21.58 -3.33
CA LEU A 203 -2.32 21.01 -4.60
C LEU A 203 -1.98 22.10 -5.61
N PRO A 204 -0.89 21.95 -6.38
CA PRO A 204 -0.56 22.91 -7.41
C PRO A 204 -1.59 22.90 -8.55
N LYS A 205 -1.67 24.02 -9.25
CA LYS A 205 -2.56 24.17 -10.42
C LYS A 205 -2.30 23.06 -11.43
N GLY A 206 -3.37 22.43 -11.93
CA GLY A 206 -3.31 21.34 -12.89
C GLY A 206 -3.02 19.95 -12.30
N ALA A 207 -2.77 19.83 -10.99
CA ALA A 207 -2.55 18.53 -10.35
C ALA A 207 -3.78 17.63 -10.34
N LEU A 208 -4.98 18.22 -10.34
CA LEU A 208 -6.25 17.49 -10.32
C LEU A 208 -7.24 18.05 -11.35
N GLN A 209 -7.99 17.13 -11.97
CA GLN A 209 -9.18 17.43 -12.78
C GLN A 209 -10.27 16.39 -12.50
N LEU A 210 -11.54 16.74 -12.75
CA LEU A 210 -12.71 15.91 -12.48
C LEU A 210 -13.64 15.84 -13.67
N ILE A 211 -14.10 14.64 -14.03
CA ILE A 211 -15.11 14.40 -15.05
C ILE A 211 -16.34 13.80 -14.41
N CYS A 212 -17.41 14.56 -14.23
CA CYS A 212 -18.71 14.09 -13.76
C CYS A 212 -19.57 13.74 -14.96
N GLY A 213 -19.57 12.46 -15.38
CA GLY A 213 -20.28 11.96 -16.54
C GLY A 213 -19.51 10.85 -17.25
N GLU A 214 -19.78 10.65 -18.54
CA GLU A 214 -19.13 9.62 -19.34
C GLU A 214 -17.71 10.02 -19.77
N ALA A 215 -16.78 9.06 -19.78
CA ALA A 215 -15.40 9.28 -20.23
C ALA A 215 -15.25 9.34 -21.76
N ARG A 216 -16.26 8.89 -22.52
CA ARG A 216 -16.32 8.94 -23.98
C ARG A 216 -14.98 8.63 -24.67
N THR A 217 -14.40 9.62 -25.35
CA THR A 217 -13.16 9.54 -26.12
C THR A 217 -11.90 9.85 -25.29
N LEU A 218 -12.00 10.00 -23.97
CA LEU A 218 -10.85 10.35 -23.13
C LEU A 218 -9.63 9.45 -23.39
N LEU A 219 -9.87 8.13 -23.45
CA LEU A 219 -8.79 7.16 -23.66
C LEU A 219 -8.22 7.15 -25.09
N GLU A 220 -8.88 7.80 -26.07
CA GLU A 220 -8.34 7.94 -27.41
C GLU A 220 -7.14 8.91 -27.47
N HIS A 221 -6.94 9.71 -26.42
CA HIS A 221 -5.92 10.76 -26.35
C HIS A 221 -4.80 10.45 -25.34
N VAL A 222 -4.77 9.23 -24.78
CA VAL A 222 -3.68 8.81 -23.90
C VAL A 222 -2.43 8.45 -24.72
N GLU A 223 -1.26 8.71 -24.11
CA GLU A 223 0.05 8.54 -24.73
C GLU A 223 0.95 7.66 -23.79
N GLU A 224 2.13 7.33 -24.25
CA GLU A 224 3.07 6.36 -23.61
C GLU A 224 3.46 6.68 -22.17
N GLN A 225 3.39 7.95 -21.77
CA GLN A 225 3.71 8.38 -20.41
C GLN A 225 2.49 8.46 -19.48
N ASP A 226 1.28 8.24 -20.01
CA ASP A 226 0.07 8.23 -19.21
C ASP A 226 -0.14 6.89 -18.50
N ILE A 227 -0.97 6.92 -17.46
CA ILE A 227 -1.37 5.75 -16.71
C ILE A 227 -2.89 5.73 -16.61
N VAL A 228 -3.49 4.57 -16.80
CA VAL A 228 -4.92 4.37 -16.57
C VAL A 228 -5.09 3.40 -15.40
N ALA A 229 -5.85 3.80 -14.38
CA ALA A 229 -6.28 2.93 -13.30
C ALA A 229 -7.81 2.81 -13.33
N PHE A 230 -8.29 1.59 -13.44
CA PHE A 230 -9.70 1.26 -13.57
C PHE A 230 -10.16 0.33 -12.45
N THR A 231 -11.29 0.67 -11.83
CA THR A 231 -12.04 -0.22 -10.94
C THR A 231 -13.48 -0.33 -11.43
N GLY A 232 -13.94 -1.56 -11.68
CA GLY A 232 -15.29 -1.81 -12.15
C GLY A 232 -15.49 -3.23 -12.67
N SER A 233 -16.49 -3.46 -13.54
CA SER A 233 -16.74 -4.79 -14.08
C SER A 233 -15.64 -5.28 -15.03
N ALA A 234 -15.36 -6.59 -15.02
CA ALA A 234 -14.37 -7.20 -15.91
C ALA A 234 -14.63 -6.90 -17.39
N ALA A 235 -15.89 -6.96 -17.81
CA ALA A 235 -16.28 -6.67 -19.20
C ALA A 235 -15.93 -5.24 -19.62
N THR A 236 -16.18 -4.25 -18.74
CA THR A 236 -15.79 -2.85 -18.98
C THR A 236 -14.28 -2.70 -18.99
N GLY A 237 -13.59 -3.27 -17.98
CA GLY A 237 -12.14 -3.19 -17.87
C GLY A 237 -11.43 -3.80 -19.08
N GLN A 238 -11.86 -4.96 -19.55
CA GLN A 238 -11.33 -5.60 -20.75
C GLN A 238 -11.52 -4.73 -22.01
N LYS A 239 -12.71 -4.15 -22.17
CA LYS A 239 -12.99 -3.22 -23.27
C LYS A 239 -12.08 -2.00 -23.25
N LEU A 240 -11.88 -1.39 -22.09
CA LEU A 240 -11.01 -0.21 -21.94
C LEU A 240 -9.54 -0.58 -22.14
N LYS A 241 -9.08 -1.70 -21.58
CA LYS A 241 -7.71 -2.20 -21.73
C LYS A 241 -7.36 -2.52 -23.19
N ALA A 242 -8.36 -2.97 -23.97
CA ALA A 242 -8.22 -3.26 -25.40
C ALA A 242 -8.38 -2.02 -26.29
N ALA A 243 -8.50 -0.81 -25.75
CA ALA A 243 -8.59 0.40 -26.54
C ALA A 243 -7.34 0.59 -27.43
N PRO A 244 -7.51 0.99 -28.73
CA PRO A 244 -6.40 1.09 -29.66
C PRO A 244 -5.22 1.94 -29.18
N SER A 245 -5.50 3.08 -28.54
CA SER A 245 -4.48 3.98 -27.99
C SER A 245 -3.70 3.34 -26.81
N ILE A 246 -4.37 2.60 -25.94
CA ILE A 246 -3.72 1.85 -24.85
C ILE A 246 -2.72 0.86 -25.43
N MET A 247 -3.14 0.11 -26.45
CA MET A 247 -2.29 -0.89 -27.10
C MET A 247 -1.16 -0.26 -27.91
N ALA A 248 -1.45 0.77 -28.72
CA ALA A 248 -0.48 1.41 -29.61
C ALA A 248 0.64 2.11 -28.85
N HIS A 249 0.34 2.74 -27.73
CA HIS A 249 1.30 3.48 -26.90
C HIS A 249 1.81 2.69 -25.70
N SER A 250 1.41 1.41 -25.54
CA SER A 250 1.78 0.58 -24.38
C SER A 250 1.52 1.29 -23.04
N VAL A 251 0.39 1.98 -22.95
CA VAL A 251 -0.02 2.75 -21.77
C VAL A 251 -0.16 1.80 -20.58
N ARG A 252 0.39 2.18 -19.45
CA ARG A 252 0.24 1.40 -18.21
C ARG A 252 -1.22 1.36 -17.80
N PHE A 253 -1.80 0.16 -17.76
CA PHE A 253 -3.19 -0.05 -17.41
C PHE A 253 -3.30 -0.90 -16.15
N ASN A 254 -3.64 -0.28 -15.01
CA ASN A 254 -3.94 -0.97 -13.77
C ASN A 254 -5.43 -1.27 -13.70
N MET A 255 -5.79 -2.53 -13.43
CA MET A 255 -7.17 -2.98 -13.45
C MET A 255 -7.50 -3.74 -12.17
N GLU A 256 -8.53 -3.27 -11.49
CA GLU A 256 -9.27 -3.99 -10.47
C GLU A 256 -10.65 -4.33 -11.02
N ALA A 257 -11.01 -5.62 -11.03
CA ALA A 257 -12.23 -6.09 -11.68
C ALA A 257 -12.99 -7.10 -10.82
N ASP A 258 -13.94 -7.83 -11.43
CA ASP A 258 -14.77 -8.83 -10.79
C ASP A 258 -13.97 -9.80 -9.91
N SER A 259 -14.50 -10.10 -8.73
CA SER A 259 -13.82 -10.97 -7.78
C SER A 259 -14.79 -11.96 -7.12
N LEU A 260 -14.48 -13.24 -7.25
CA LEU A 260 -15.21 -14.30 -6.56
C LEU A 260 -14.45 -14.75 -5.32
N ASN A 261 -14.33 -13.82 -4.38
CA ASN A 261 -13.63 -14.05 -3.12
C ASN A 261 -14.24 -15.22 -2.34
N CYS A 262 -13.37 -16.00 -1.72
CA CYS A 262 -13.82 -17.11 -0.89
C CYS A 262 -13.41 -16.94 0.57
N SER A 263 -14.20 -17.52 1.47
CA SER A 263 -13.81 -17.78 2.84
C SER A 263 -13.87 -19.27 3.10
N ILE A 264 -12.78 -19.82 3.64
CA ILE A 264 -12.63 -21.25 3.92
C ILE A 264 -12.76 -21.45 5.41
N LEU A 265 -13.67 -22.32 5.83
CA LEU A 265 -13.78 -22.81 7.20
C LEU A 265 -12.82 -23.97 7.39
N GLY A 266 -11.90 -23.90 8.35
CA GLY A 266 -10.97 -24.99 8.65
C GLY A 266 -11.69 -26.19 9.25
N PRO A 267 -11.14 -27.42 9.13
CA PRO A 267 -11.78 -28.62 9.66
C PRO A 267 -11.83 -28.63 11.20
N ASP A 268 -11.01 -27.86 11.87
CA ASP A 268 -10.99 -27.64 13.31
C ASP A 268 -12.06 -26.67 13.81
N ALA A 269 -12.63 -25.87 12.90
CA ALA A 269 -13.61 -24.83 13.21
C ALA A 269 -15.04 -25.40 13.19
N VAL A 270 -15.37 -26.22 14.17
CA VAL A 270 -16.67 -26.88 14.32
C VAL A 270 -17.65 -26.06 15.18
N PRO A 271 -18.99 -26.31 15.11
CA PRO A 271 -19.96 -25.64 15.97
C PRO A 271 -19.57 -25.67 17.46
N GLY A 272 -19.59 -24.48 18.09
CA GLY A 272 -19.17 -24.29 19.47
C GLY A 272 -17.72 -23.83 19.66
N THR A 273 -16.93 -23.75 18.59
CA THR A 273 -15.60 -23.12 18.61
C THR A 273 -15.68 -21.63 18.27
N GLU A 274 -14.72 -20.84 18.76
CA GLU A 274 -14.65 -19.42 18.44
C GLU A 274 -14.42 -19.19 16.94
N GLU A 275 -13.68 -20.06 16.27
CA GLU A 275 -13.41 -20.00 14.84
C GLU A 275 -14.69 -20.18 14.02
N PHE A 276 -15.58 -21.10 14.41
CA PHE A 276 -16.88 -21.26 13.76
C PHE A 276 -17.69 -19.95 13.86
N ASP A 277 -17.78 -19.37 15.04
CA ASP A 277 -18.51 -18.12 15.26
C ASP A 277 -17.89 -16.94 14.51
N LEU A 278 -16.55 -16.88 14.39
CA LEU A 278 -15.83 -15.90 13.59
C LEU A 278 -16.15 -16.03 12.11
N PHE A 279 -16.16 -17.25 11.56
CA PHE A 279 -16.53 -17.50 10.18
C PHE A 279 -17.96 -17.00 9.88
N ILE A 280 -18.92 -17.38 10.70
CA ILE A 280 -20.32 -16.94 10.57
C ILE A 280 -20.43 -15.41 10.65
N LYS A 281 -19.70 -14.79 11.56
CA LYS A 281 -19.65 -13.33 11.71
C LYS A 281 -19.09 -12.66 10.45
N GLU A 282 -17.96 -13.15 9.94
CA GLU A 282 -17.31 -12.56 8.76
C GLU A 282 -18.18 -12.71 7.50
N VAL A 283 -18.71 -13.89 7.22
CA VAL A 283 -19.59 -14.10 6.05
C VAL A 283 -20.82 -13.20 6.14
N THR A 284 -21.48 -13.13 7.30
CA THR A 284 -22.64 -12.23 7.48
C THR A 284 -22.25 -10.77 7.26
N ARG A 285 -21.14 -10.33 7.83
CA ARG A 285 -20.65 -8.95 7.69
C ARG A 285 -20.39 -8.61 6.23
N GLU A 286 -19.71 -9.49 5.51
CA GLU A 286 -19.36 -9.27 4.11
C GLU A 286 -20.58 -9.30 3.17
N MET A 287 -21.62 -10.04 3.52
CA MET A 287 -22.91 -10.01 2.80
C MET A 287 -23.71 -8.74 3.05
N THR A 288 -23.64 -8.16 4.25
CA THR A 288 -24.52 -7.06 4.67
C THR A 288 -23.88 -5.68 4.61
N SER A 289 -22.56 -5.57 4.77
CA SER A 289 -21.84 -4.30 4.62
C SER A 289 -22.01 -3.78 3.19
N LYS A 290 -22.45 -2.53 3.05
CA LYS A 290 -22.78 -1.91 1.75
C LYS A 290 -23.72 -2.77 0.91
N ALA A 291 -24.60 -3.54 1.55
CA ALA A 291 -25.49 -4.54 0.90
C ALA A 291 -24.71 -5.51 -0.02
N GLY A 292 -23.55 -5.97 0.42
CA GLY A 292 -22.68 -6.88 -0.33
C GLY A 292 -22.00 -6.26 -1.57
N GLN A 293 -22.17 -4.96 -1.84
CA GLN A 293 -21.56 -4.27 -2.98
C GLN A 293 -20.11 -3.90 -2.71
N LYS A 294 -19.30 -4.89 -2.39
CA LYS A 294 -17.86 -4.76 -2.15
C LYS A 294 -17.11 -5.64 -3.13
N CYS A 295 -16.06 -5.12 -3.73
CA CYS A 295 -15.15 -5.90 -4.57
C CYS A 295 -14.51 -7.06 -3.78
N THR A 296 -14.38 -6.90 -2.45
CA THR A 296 -13.82 -7.88 -1.53
C THR A 296 -14.87 -8.76 -0.82
N ALA A 297 -16.18 -8.63 -1.08
CA ALA A 297 -17.19 -9.41 -0.36
C ALA A 297 -17.00 -10.92 -0.56
N ILE A 298 -17.29 -11.71 0.47
CA ILE A 298 -17.27 -13.18 0.41
C ILE A 298 -18.43 -13.65 -0.46
N ARG A 299 -18.13 -14.17 -1.65
CA ARG A 299 -19.11 -14.73 -2.58
C ARG A 299 -19.26 -16.23 -2.41
N ARG A 300 -18.21 -16.91 -1.96
CA ARG A 300 -18.11 -18.37 -1.86
C ARG A 300 -17.65 -18.75 -0.46
N SER A 301 -18.49 -19.47 0.27
CA SER A 301 -18.22 -20.02 1.60
C SER A 301 -17.87 -21.50 1.45
N ILE A 302 -16.59 -21.85 1.59
CA ILE A 302 -16.06 -23.21 1.39
C ILE A 302 -15.95 -23.86 2.77
N VAL A 303 -16.73 -24.91 3.02
CA VAL A 303 -16.92 -25.50 4.34
C VAL A 303 -16.65 -27.02 4.35
N PRO A 304 -16.16 -27.61 5.47
CA PRO A 304 -16.00 -29.07 5.55
C PRO A 304 -17.32 -29.78 5.29
N ALA A 305 -17.28 -30.88 4.51
CA ALA A 305 -18.45 -31.75 4.31
C ALA A 305 -18.97 -32.30 5.66
N GLY A 306 -20.27 -32.19 5.85
CA GLY A 306 -20.96 -32.51 7.10
C GLY A 306 -21.19 -31.32 8.04
N LEU A 307 -20.66 -30.13 7.73
CA LEU A 307 -20.93 -28.90 8.48
C LEU A 307 -21.89 -27.95 7.74
N GLU A 308 -22.33 -28.28 6.55
CA GLU A 308 -23.16 -27.42 5.68
C GLU A 308 -24.45 -26.98 6.38
N GLU A 309 -25.20 -27.93 6.98
CA GLU A 309 -26.46 -27.63 7.66
C GLU A 309 -26.25 -26.70 8.86
N ALA A 310 -25.18 -26.92 9.64
CA ALA A 310 -24.87 -26.08 10.78
C ALA A 310 -24.48 -24.65 10.33
N VAL A 311 -23.72 -24.51 9.24
CA VAL A 311 -23.34 -23.21 8.67
C VAL A 311 -24.58 -22.50 8.10
N ILE A 312 -25.42 -23.21 7.31
CA ILE A 312 -26.67 -22.66 6.75
C ILE A 312 -27.57 -22.15 7.88
N ALA A 313 -27.79 -22.97 8.91
CA ALA A 313 -28.62 -22.58 10.04
C ALA A 313 -28.11 -21.36 10.79
N ALA A 314 -26.80 -21.32 11.05
CA ALA A 314 -26.16 -20.21 11.75
C ALA A 314 -26.18 -18.90 10.94
N LEU A 315 -25.87 -18.96 9.65
CA LEU A 315 -25.94 -17.80 8.74
C LEU A 315 -27.39 -17.32 8.58
N SER A 316 -28.33 -18.21 8.34
CA SER A 316 -29.77 -17.88 8.19
C SER A 316 -30.31 -17.17 9.43
N LYS A 317 -30.00 -17.69 10.62
CA LYS A 317 -30.34 -17.03 11.89
C LYS A 317 -29.80 -15.63 11.99
N ARG A 318 -28.55 -15.42 11.62
CA ARG A 318 -27.88 -14.14 11.74
C ARG A 318 -28.33 -13.14 10.69
N LEU A 319 -28.52 -13.58 9.45
CA LEU A 319 -29.08 -12.77 8.37
C LEU A 319 -30.54 -12.36 8.65
N GLY A 320 -31.34 -13.28 9.22
CA GLY A 320 -32.73 -13.01 9.63
C GLY A 320 -32.87 -11.94 10.70
N SER A 321 -31.79 -11.64 11.47
CA SER A 321 -31.75 -10.52 12.42
C SER A 321 -31.24 -9.20 11.82
N THR A 322 -30.89 -9.17 10.53
CA THR A 322 -30.40 -7.98 9.85
C THR A 322 -31.53 -7.06 9.45
N THR A 323 -31.60 -5.89 10.05
CA THR A 323 -32.61 -4.86 9.72
C THR A 323 -32.21 -4.16 8.42
N ILE A 324 -33.09 -4.28 7.42
CA ILE A 324 -32.93 -3.62 6.10
C ILE A 324 -33.79 -2.35 6.08
N GLY A 325 -33.25 -1.23 5.59
CA GLY A 325 -34.03 0.00 5.53
C GLY A 325 -33.23 1.24 5.16
N ASP A 326 -33.80 2.39 5.48
CA ASP A 326 -33.14 3.68 5.34
C ASP A 326 -31.94 3.73 6.32
N PRO A 327 -30.71 3.92 5.82
CA PRO A 327 -29.50 3.95 6.65
C PRO A 327 -29.44 5.11 7.65
N THR A 328 -30.33 6.09 7.52
CA THR A 328 -30.45 7.22 8.46
C THR A 328 -31.32 6.88 9.69
N VAL A 329 -32.06 5.76 9.62
CA VAL A 329 -32.89 5.29 10.74
C VAL A 329 -32.05 4.47 11.71
N GLU A 330 -32.14 4.74 12.98
CA GLU A 330 -31.44 4.01 14.03
C GLU A 330 -31.80 2.53 14.02
N GLY A 331 -30.81 1.67 14.17
CA GLY A 331 -30.98 0.20 14.17
C GLY A 331 -30.95 -0.44 12.79
N VAL A 332 -30.99 0.30 11.70
CA VAL A 332 -30.82 -0.24 10.35
C VAL A 332 -29.36 -0.70 10.16
N ARG A 333 -29.20 -1.95 9.74
CA ARG A 333 -27.91 -2.62 9.58
C ARG A 333 -27.47 -2.77 8.12
N MET A 334 -28.41 -2.75 7.20
CA MET A 334 -28.16 -2.86 5.76
C MET A 334 -29.06 -1.87 5.00
N GLY A 335 -28.47 -1.00 4.23
CA GLY A 335 -29.15 -0.08 3.32
C GLY A 335 -29.48 -0.74 1.97
N PRO A 336 -30.00 0.03 1.00
CA PRO A 336 -30.27 -0.44 -0.36
C PRO A 336 -28.99 -0.64 -1.17
N LEU A 337 -29.12 -1.29 -2.32
CA LEU A 337 -28.13 -1.22 -3.41
C LEU A 337 -28.06 0.20 -3.97
N ALA A 338 -26.96 0.51 -4.67
CA ALA A 338 -26.69 1.87 -5.14
C ALA A 338 -27.70 2.38 -6.19
N SER A 339 -28.41 1.49 -6.89
CA SER A 339 -29.43 1.87 -7.88
C SER A 339 -30.38 0.72 -8.21
N ARG A 340 -31.54 1.04 -8.80
CA ARG A 340 -32.48 0.04 -9.36
C ARG A 340 -31.85 -0.82 -10.46
N GLY A 341 -30.89 -0.27 -11.20
CA GLY A 341 -30.10 -1.03 -12.18
C GLY A 341 -29.27 -2.13 -11.52
N GLN A 342 -28.70 -1.85 -10.35
CA GLN A 342 -27.97 -2.84 -9.55
C GLN A 342 -28.91 -3.92 -9.00
N VAL A 343 -30.12 -3.57 -8.55
CA VAL A 343 -31.12 -4.56 -8.13
C VAL A 343 -31.41 -5.56 -9.24
N LYS A 344 -31.63 -5.08 -10.47
CA LYS A 344 -31.88 -5.97 -11.64
C LYS A 344 -30.67 -6.84 -11.95
N SER A 345 -29.46 -6.27 -11.93
CA SER A 345 -28.22 -6.99 -12.19
C SER A 345 -27.97 -8.10 -11.16
N VAL A 346 -28.14 -7.80 -9.86
CA VAL A 346 -27.95 -8.77 -8.77
C VAL A 346 -28.99 -9.88 -8.86
N ALA A 347 -30.25 -9.54 -9.10
CA ALA A 347 -31.33 -10.53 -9.26
C ALA A 347 -31.07 -11.49 -10.44
N SER A 348 -30.63 -10.95 -11.59
CA SER A 348 -30.27 -11.76 -12.76
C SER A 348 -29.09 -12.68 -12.50
N SER A 349 -28.06 -12.19 -11.82
CA SER A 349 -26.86 -12.98 -11.46
C SER A 349 -27.23 -14.09 -10.45
N ALA A 350 -28.03 -13.77 -9.42
CA ALA A 350 -28.46 -14.73 -8.42
C ALA A 350 -29.29 -15.84 -9.07
N GLU A 351 -30.22 -15.51 -9.98
CA GLU A 351 -31.01 -16.49 -10.72
C GLU A 351 -30.15 -17.39 -11.60
N ALA A 352 -29.12 -16.83 -12.25
CA ALA A 352 -28.20 -17.65 -13.04
C ALA A 352 -27.37 -18.61 -12.17
N ILE A 353 -26.98 -18.22 -10.95
CA ILE A 353 -26.28 -19.11 -10.00
C ILE A 353 -27.26 -20.22 -9.49
N ARG A 354 -28.54 -19.92 -9.31
CA ARG A 354 -29.59 -20.91 -8.89
C ARG A 354 -29.76 -22.06 -9.88
N ALA A 355 -29.31 -21.94 -11.11
CA ALA A 355 -29.25 -23.05 -12.05
C ALA A 355 -28.34 -24.20 -11.58
N ALA A 356 -27.36 -23.88 -10.69
CA ALA A 356 -26.40 -24.84 -10.17
C ALA A 356 -26.37 -24.94 -8.64
N ALA A 357 -27.17 -24.15 -7.94
CA ALA A 357 -27.17 -24.08 -6.48
C ALA A 357 -28.60 -23.87 -5.95
N GLU A 358 -28.94 -24.54 -4.87
CA GLU A 358 -30.25 -24.44 -4.21
C GLU A 358 -30.31 -23.14 -3.37
N LEU A 359 -31.45 -22.44 -3.44
CA LEU A 359 -31.71 -21.31 -2.54
C LEU A 359 -32.11 -21.84 -1.17
N VAL A 360 -31.26 -21.67 -0.16
CA VAL A 360 -31.49 -22.19 1.20
C VAL A 360 -31.93 -21.10 2.19
N TYR A 361 -31.76 -19.82 1.84
CA TYR A 361 -32.25 -18.68 2.63
C TYR A 361 -32.51 -17.47 1.73
N GLY A 362 -33.57 -16.71 2.02
CA GLY A 362 -33.93 -15.48 1.28
C GLY A 362 -34.89 -15.76 0.12
N GLY A 363 -34.91 -14.88 -0.89
CA GLY A 363 -35.72 -15.00 -2.09
C GLY A 363 -37.22 -14.72 -1.92
N GLY A 364 -37.67 -14.52 -0.69
CA GLY A 364 -39.06 -14.21 -0.37
C GLY A 364 -39.30 -12.72 -0.12
N ASP A 365 -40.48 -12.44 0.42
CA ASP A 365 -40.85 -11.09 0.84
C ASP A 365 -40.03 -10.66 2.06
N PHE A 366 -39.71 -9.38 2.16
CA PHE A 366 -38.91 -8.81 3.26
C PHE A 366 -39.37 -7.41 3.62
N ALA A 367 -39.26 -7.07 4.89
CA ALA A 367 -39.62 -5.76 5.41
C ALA A 367 -38.48 -4.74 5.20
N VAL A 368 -38.86 -3.49 4.94
CA VAL A 368 -37.95 -2.34 4.83
C VAL A 368 -38.37 -1.31 5.87
N VAL A 369 -37.41 -0.88 6.70
CA VAL A 369 -37.66 0.07 7.78
C VAL A 369 -37.38 1.49 7.29
N GLY A 370 -38.31 2.41 7.51
CA GLY A 370 -38.14 3.84 7.25
C GLY A 370 -38.12 4.26 5.78
N ALA A 371 -38.41 3.33 4.85
CA ALA A 371 -38.43 3.61 3.41
C ALA A 371 -39.49 2.78 2.67
N ASP A 372 -39.80 3.21 1.44
CA ASP A 372 -40.67 2.50 0.52
C ASP A 372 -39.85 1.50 -0.32
N ARG A 373 -40.10 0.21 -0.13
CA ARG A 373 -39.40 -0.87 -0.83
C ARG A 373 -39.49 -0.74 -2.36
N GLU A 374 -40.65 -0.33 -2.85
CA GLU A 374 -40.94 -0.28 -4.30
C GLU A 374 -40.23 0.93 -4.97
N LYS A 375 -39.94 1.98 -4.23
CA LYS A 375 -39.26 3.16 -4.73
C LYS A 375 -37.75 3.03 -4.58
N GLY A 376 -37.29 2.52 -3.45
CA GLY A 376 -35.85 2.33 -3.17
C GLY A 376 -35.21 1.18 -3.94
N SER A 377 -33.93 1.04 -3.79
CA SER A 377 -33.10 0.02 -4.46
C SER A 377 -32.80 -1.17 -3.53
N PHE A 378 -33.78 -1.64 -2.77
CA PHE A 378 -33.60 -2.67 -1.76
C PHE A 378 -33.51 -4.08 -2.35
N PHE A 379 -32.67 -4.92 -1.75
CA PHE A 379 -32.49 -6.33 -2.08
C PHE A 379 -32.17 -7.10 -0.78
N ALA A 380 -32.86 -8.22 -0.55
CA ALA A 380 -32.67 -9.05 0.64
C ALA A 380 -31.45 -9.98 0.48
N PRO A 381 -30.76 -10.35 1.57
CA PRO A 381 -29.72 -11.36 1.51
C PRO A 381 -30.20 -12.72 1.05
N GLU A 382 -29.42 -13.41 0.22
CA GLU A 382 -29.67 -14.75 -0.27
C GLU A 382 -28.49 -15.67 -0.01
N LEU A 383 -28.78 -16.86 0.54
CA LEU A 383 -27.84 -17.96 0.64
C LEU A 383 -28.18 -19.04 -0.36
N LEU A 384 -27.19 -19.48 -1.09
CA LEU A 384 -27.26 -20.57 -2.04
C LEU A 384 -26.38 -21.73 -1.52
N TYR A 385 -26.77 -22.96 -1.83
CA TYR A 385 -25.99 -24.16 -1.52
C TYR A 385 -25.71 -24.94 -2.81
N CYS A 386 -24.45 -25.17 -3.10
CA CYS A 386 -24.00 -25.95 -4.25
C CYS A 386 -23.44 -27.28 -3.75
N ALA A 387 -24.19 -28.36 -3.95
CA ALA A 387 -23.83 -29.71 -3.47
C ALA A 387 -22.62 -30.30 -4.20
N ASP A 388 -22.46 -29.98 -5.50
CA ASP A 388 -21.39 -30.51 -6.35
C ASP A 388 -20.48 -29.41 -6.90
N PRO A 389 -19.79 -28.65 -6.02
CA PRO A 389 -19.09 -27.41 -6.41
C PRO A 389 -17.91 -27.64 -7.34
N LEU A 390 -17.35 -28.85 -7.42
CA LEU A 390 -16.24 -29.17 -8.34
C LEU A 390 -16.70 -29.34 -9.79
N THR A 391 -17.96 -29.57 -10.03
CA THR A 391 -18.55 -29.83 -11.36
C THR A 391 -19.41 -28.69 -11.87
N ARG A 392 -19.93 -27.85 -10.98
CA ARG A 392 -20.78 -26.69 -11.28
C ARG A 392 -19.93 -25.44 -11.39
N LEU A 393 -19.97 -24.76 -12.54
CA LEU A 393 -19.14 -23.61 -12.82
C LEU A 393 -19.82 -22.28 -12.48
N GLU A 394 -21.12 -22.20 -12.47
CA GLU A 394 -21.90 -20.98 -12.30
C GLU A 394 -21.51 -20.20 -11.05
N PRO A 395 -21.36 -20.83 -9.85
CA PRO A 395 -20.92 -20.12 -8.64
C PRO A 395 -19.44 -19.65 -8.69
N HIS A 396 -18.65 -20.18 -9.63
CA HIS A 396 -17.25 -19.82 -9.84
C HIS A 396 -17.04 -18.83 -10.99
N ASP A 397 -18.08 -18.58 -11.81
CA ASP A 397 -18.00 -17.72 -12.98
C ASP A 397 -18.83 -16.44 -12.85
N ILE A 398 -19.93 -16.48 -12.08
CA ILE A 398 -20.91 -15.39 -12.00
C ILE A 398 -20.74 -14.64 -10.69
N GLU A 399 -20.45 -13.34 -10.77
CA GLU A 399 -20.46 -12.45 -9.61
C GLU A 399 -21.84 -11.78 -9.47
N ALA A 400 -22.56 -12.10 -8.40
CA ALA A 400 -23.71 -11.32 -7.96
C ALA A 400 -23.22 -10.20 -7.05
N PHE A 401 -23.08 -8.98 -7.58
CA PHE A 401 -22.51 -7.83 -6.85
C PHE A 401 -23.50 -7.22 -5.85
N GLY A 402 -23.94 -8.05 -4.90
CA GLY A 402 -24.96 -7.79 -3.89
C GLY A 402 -24.85 -8.76 -2.72
N PRO A 403 -25.86 -8.84 -1.84
CA PRO A 403 -25.83 -9.66 -0.64
C PRO A 403 -26.14 -11.14 -0.93
N VAL A 404 -25.38 -11.75 -1.84
CA VAL A 404 -25.53 -13.14 -2.28
C VAL A 404 -24.27 -13.93 -1.97
N ASN A 405 -24.41 -15.11 -1.35
CA ASN A 405 -23.30 -16.00 -1.01
C ASN A 405 -23.66 -17.45 -1.36
N THR A 406 -22.69 -18.23 -1.85
CA THR A 406 -22.85 -19.66 -2.15
C THR A 406 -22.00 -20.49 -1.21
N ILE A 407 -22.62 -21.41 -0.48
CA ILE A 407 -22.00 -22.40 0.40
C ILE A 407 -21.59 -23.61 -0.42
N MET A 408 -20.37 -24.11 -0.24
CA MET A 408 -19.76 -25.18 -1.02
C MET A 408 -19.04 -26.16 -0.10
N PRO A 409 -19.38 -27.44 -0.07
CA PRO A 409 -18.71 -28.45 0.74
C PRO A 409 -17.35 -28.86 0.13
N TYR A 410 -16.39 -29.22 0.99
CA TYR A 410 -15.15 -29.90 0.61
C TYR A 410 -14.91 -31.12 1.51
N ARG A 411 -14.28 -32.17 0.97
CA ARG A 411 -14.02 -33.44 1.67
C ARG A 411 -12.63 -33.46 2.33
N ASP A 412 -11.66 -32.75 1.72
CA ASP A 412 -10.30 -32.63 2.20
C ASP A 412 -9.70 -31.27 1.83
N LEU A 413 -8.52 -30.92 2.40
CA LEU A 413 -7.88 -29.62 2.15
C LEU A 413 -7.48 -29.41 0.69
N GLY A 414 -7.18 -30.48 -0.05
CA GLY A 414 -6.88 -30.41 -1.49
C GLY A 414 -8.08 -29.89 -2.28
N GLU A 415 -9.29 -30.39 -1.97
CA GLU A 415 -10.55 -29.88 -2.56
C GLU A 415 -10.82 -28.43 -2.14
N ALA A 416 -10.62 -28.08 -0.87
CA ALA A 416 -10.77 -26.69 -0.43
C ALA A 416 -9.89 -25.74 -1.23
N VAL A 417 -8.63 -26.11 -1.44
CA VAL A 417 -7.66 -25.38 -2.27
C VAL A 417 -8.12 -25.32 -3.73
N GLN A 418 -8.61 -26.44 -4.28
CA GLN A 418 -9.12 -26.48 -5.66
C GLN A 418 -10.33 -25.55 -5.83
N LEU A 419 -11.30 -25.59 -4.92
CA LEU A 419 -12.46 -24.71 -4.94
C LEU A 419 -12.07 -23.23 -4.84
N ALA A 420 -11.10 -22.90 -3.98
CA ALA A 420 -10.59 -21.55 -3.89
C ALA A 420 -10.03 -21.06 -5.25
N ARG A 421 -9.24 -21.91 -5.93
CA ARG A 421 -8.63 -21.62 -7.24
C ARG A 421 -9.66 -21.49 -8.37
N MET A 422 -10.80 -22.16 -8.29
CA MET A 422 -11.84 -22.13 -9.33
C MET A 422 -12.44 -20.73 -9.55
N GLY A 423 -12.23 -19.77 -8.63
CA GLY A 423 -12.52 -18.35 -8.87
C GLY A 423 -11.65 -17.71 -9.96
N ARG A 424 -10.58 -18.38 -10.41
CA ARG A 424 -9.65 -17.93 -11.47
C ARG A 424 -9.04 -16.56 -11.26
N GLY A 425 -8.89 -16.19 -10.02
CA GLY A 425 -8.36 -14.91 -9.57
C GLY A 425 -9.34 -14.18 -8.67
N SER A 426 -8.85 -13.72 -7.52
CA SER A 426 -9.64 -13.00 -6.54
C SER A 426 -8.82 -11.91 -5.88
N LEU A 427 -9.47 -10.84 -5.43
CA LEU A 427 -8.82 -9.79 -4.65
C LEU A 427 -8.41 -10.29 -3.28
N VAL A 428 -9.25 -11.11 -2.65
CA VAL A 428 -8.99 -11.64 -1.32
C VAL A 428 -9.56 -13.05 -1.14
N GLY A 429 -8.83 -13.87 -0.37
CA GLY A 429 -9.34 -15.09 0.23
C GLY A 429 -9.18 -15.01 1.75
N SER A 430 -9.99 -15.77 2.49
CA SER A 430 -9.76 -15.95 3.93
C SER A 430 -9.87 -17.42 4.33
N LEU A 431 -9.15 -17.74 5.38
CA LEU A 431 -9.19 -19.03 6.07
C LEU A 431 -9.43 -18.77 7.55
N VAL A 432 -10.40 -19.45 8.13
CA VAL A 432 -10.69 -19.40 9.55
C VAL A 432 -10.31 -20.73 10.18
N THR A 433 -9.21 -20.77 10.92
CA THR A 433 -8.66 -21.98 11.55
C THR A 433 -7.73 -21.58 12.69
N HIS A 434 -7.59 -22.42 13.69
CA HIS A 434 -6.58 -22.30 14.74
C HIS A 434 -5.43 -23.33 14.59
N ASP A 435 -5.45 -24.14 13.53
CA ASP A 435 -4.40 -25.10 13.20
C ASP A 435 -3.38 -24.52 12.22
N PRO A 436 -2.11 -24.29 12.66
CA PRO A 436 -1.06 -23.74 11.80
C PRO A 436 -0.71 -24.61 10.59
N LYS A 437 -0.91 -25.92 10.66
CA LYS A 437 -0.64 -26.84 9.53
C LYS A 437 -1.68 -26.67 8.45
N VAL A 438 -2.98 -26.60 8.83
CA VAL A 438 -4.06 -26.27 7.93
C VAL A 438 -3.83 -24.92 7.30
N ALA A 439 -3.43 -23.92 8.08
CA ALA A 439 -3.13 -22.58 7.56
C ALA A 439 -2.00 -22.61 6.52
N GLN A 440 -0.90 -23.29 6.80
CA GLN A 440 0.22 -23.41 5.88
C GLN A 440 -0.18 -24.08 4.55
N GLU A 441 -0.86 -25.23 4.63
CA GLU A 441 -1.27 -26.01 3.45
C GLU A 441 -2.22 -25.22 2.55
N VAL A 442 -3.29 -24.68 3.13
CA VAL A 442 -4.32 -23.95 2.37
C VAL A 442 -3.75 -22.65 1.78
N ILE A 443 -2.99 -21.88 2.56
CA ILE A 443 -2.45 -20.61 2.07
C ILE A 443 -1.46 -20.84 0.94
N LEU A 444 -0.48 -21.72 1.12
CA LEU A 444 0.51 -21.99 0.06
C LEU A 444 -0.16 -22.63 -1.17
N GLY A 445 -1.19 -23.42 -0.97
CA GLY A 445 -1.97 -24.01 -2.06
C GLY A 445 -2.77 -23.01 -2.87
N ALA A 446 -3.38 -22.01 -2.24
CA ALA A 446 -4.33 -21.09 -2.89
C ALA A 446 -3.76 -19.71 -3.22
N ALA A 447 -2.65 -19.28 -2.61
CA ALA A 447 -2.16 -17.90 -2.65
C ALA A 447 -1.96 -17.34 -4.07
N CYS A 448 -1.49 -18.14 -5.04
CA CYS A 448 -1.23 -17.68 -6.41
C CYS A 448 -2.50 -17.25 -7.19
N TYR A 449 -3.69 -17.53 -6.66
CA TYR A 449 -4.98 -17.10 -7.22
C TYR A 449 -5.60 -15.92 -6.47
N HIS A 450 -4.93 -15.37 -5.47
CA HIS A 450 -5.46 -14.30 -4.62
C HIS A 450 -4.46 -13.15 -4.49
N GLY A 451 -4.95 -11.94 -4.49
CA GLY A 451 -4.12 -10.76 -4.21
C GLY A 451 -3.76 -10.65 -2.73
N ARG A 452 -4.67 -11.09 -1.85
CA ARG A 452 -4.49 -11.07 -0.39
C ARG A 452 -5.12 -12.32 0.22
N MET A 453 -4.48 -12.85 1.27
CA MET A 453 -5.03 -13.94 2.08
C MET A 453 -5.09 -13.51 3.55
N LEU A 454 -6.28 -13.62 4.16
CA LEU A 454 -6.48 -13.40 5.59
C LEU A 454 -6.55 -14.76 6.30
N VAL A 455 -5.74 -14.96 7.32
CA VAL A 455 -5.94 -16.05 8.28
C VAL A 455 -6.52 -15.46 9.56
N LEU A 456 -7.65 -15.98 9.99
CA LEU A 456 -8.38 -15.49 11.16
C LEU A 456 -8.58 -16.60 12.17
N ASP A 457 -8.21 -16.32 13.41
CA ASP A 457 -8.41 -17.20 14.55
C ASP A 457 -8.80 -16.39 15.80
N ARG A 458 -9.07 -17.07 16.90
CA ARG A 458 -9.41 -16.46 18.20
C ARG A 458 -8.38 -15.47 18.70
N THR A 459 -7.10 -15.64 18.35
CA THR A 459 -6.02 -14.77 18.84
C THR A 459 -5.98 -13.43 18.12
N SER A 460 -6.31 -13.42 16.83
CA SER A 460 -6.32 -12.22 15.98
C SER A 460 -7.70 -11.53 15.90
N ALA A 461 -8.76 -12.18 16.36
CA ALA A 461 -10.16 -11.78 16.14
C ALA A 461 -10.52 -10.36 16.59
N LYS A 462 -9.90 -9.88 17.68
CA LYS A 462 -10.18 -8.54 18.26
C LYS A 462 -9.50 -7.41 17.49
N GLU A 463 -8.33 -7.69 16.92
CA GLU A 463 -7.48 -6.71 16.23
C GLU A 463 -7.65 -6.74 14.70
N SER A 464 -8.21 -7.83 14.17
CA SER A 464 -8.41 -8.01 12.73
C SER A 464 -9.37 -6.98 12.17
N THR A 465 -8.98 -6.34 11.07
CA THR A 465 -9.88 -5.49 10.27
C THR A 465 -10.88 -6.30 9.45
N GLY A 466 -10.67 -7.62 9.36
CA GLY A 466 -11.52 -8.59 8.70
C GLY A 466 -11.27 -8.78 7.21
N HIS A 467 -12.04 -9.69 6.62
CA HIS A 467 -11.88 -10.15 5.25
C HIS A 467 -11.88 -9.01 4.22
N GLY A 468 -12.89 -8.17 4.28
CA GLY A 468 -13.19 -7.20 3.24
C GLY A 468 -12.45 -5.87 3.34
N SER A 469 -11.51 -5.68 4.27
CA SER A 469 -10.85 -4.40 4.49
C SER A 469 -9.46 -4.38 3.84
N PRO A 470 -9.27 -3.69 2.70
CA PRO A 470 -7.95 -3.46 2.15
C PRO A 470 -7.18 -2.48 3.04
N LEU A 471 -5.87 -2.67 3.13
CA LEU A 471 -4.99 -1.81 3.94
C LEU A 471 -3.97 -1.13 3.04
N PRO A 472 -3.72 0.19 3.18
CA PRO A 472 -2.80 0.93 2.31
C PRO A 472 -1.37 0.38 2.28
N ASN A 473 -0.99 -0.34 3.33
CA ASN A 473 0.33 -0.94 3.48
C ASN A 473 0.50 -2.30 2.79
N LEU A 474 -0.61 -2.94 2.42
CA LEU A 474 -0.65 -4.23 1.73
C LEU A 474 -1.24 -4.07 0.33
N VAL A 475 -0.85 -4.96 -0.57
CA VAL A 475 -1.38 -4.96 -1.94
C VAL A 475 -2.90 -5.15 -1.92
N HIS A 476 -3.60 -4.30 -2.67
CA HIS A 476 -4.98 -4.47 -3.08
C HIS A 476 -5.02 -4.66 -4.59
N GLY A 477 -5.55 -5.75 -5.02
CA GLY A 477 -5.56 -6.21 -6.41
C GLY A 477 -5.65 -7.72 -6.42
N GLY A 478 -5.57 -8.33 -7.58
CA GLY A 478 -5.61 -9.78 -7.69
C GLY A 478 -5.35 -10.29 -9.09
N PRO A 479 -4.89 -11.53 -9.24
CA PRO A 479 -4.56 -12.11 -10.52
C PRO A 479 -5.81 -12.45 -11.35
N GLY A 480 -5.61 -12.81 -12.60
CA GLY A 480 -6.63 -13.37 -13.48
C GLY A 480 -7.85 -12.47 -13.65
N ARG A 481 -9.05 -13.00 -13.32
CA ARG A 481 -10.30 -12.23 -13.50
C ARG A 481 -10.37 -10.96 -12.62
N ALA A 482 -9.64 -10.91 -11.52
CA ALA A 482 -9.56 -9.71 -10.68
C ALA A 482 -8.79 -8.56 -11.35
N GLY A 483 -8.27 -8.74 -12.56
CA GLY A 483 -7.71 -7.70 -13.41
C GLY A 483 -6.19 -7.75 -13.57
N GLY A 484 -5.46 -8.38 -12.65
CA GLY A 484 -3.99 -8.47 -12.68
C GLY A 484 -3.29 -7.19 -12.25
N GLY A 485 -4.03 -6.21 -11.73
CA GLY A 485 -3.46 -4.96 -11.22
C GLY A 485 -3.02 -5.08 -9.76
N GLU A 486 -2.18 -4.13 -9.36
CA GLU A 486 -1.79 -3.91 -7.97
C GLU A 486 -2.08 -2.46 -7.61
N GLU A 487 -2.93 -2.26 -6.60
CA GLU A 487 -3.21 -0.95 -6.01
C GLU A 487 -2.72 -0.95 -4.56
N MET A 488 -2.47 0.21 -4.00
CA MET A 488 -1.91 0.36 -2.67
C MET A 488 -0.57 -0.41 -2.48
N GLY A 489 -0.37 -1.13 -1.39
CA GLY A 489 0.86 -1.90 -1.17
C GLY A 489 2.06 -1.07 -0.74
N GLY A 490 1.84 0.09 -0.13
CA GLY A 490 2.90 1.00 0.29
C GLY A 490 3.70 1.53 -0.89
N ALA A 491 5.02 1.39 -0.85
CA ALA A 491 5.91 1.87 -1.93
C ALA A 491 5.57 1.26 -3.30
N ARG A 492 5.06 0.01 -3.37
CA ARG A 492 4.70 -0.65 -4.63
C ARG A 492 3.65 0.14 -5.41
N GLY A 493 2.61 0.62 -4.74
CA GLY A 493 1.59 1.45 -5.38
C GLY A 493 2.15 2.74 -5.99
N VAL A 494 3.13 3.35 -5.33
CA VAL A 494 3.82 4.55 -5.85
C VAL A 494 4.69 4.21 -7.08
N THR A 495 5.41 3.07 -7.03
CA THR A 495 6.29 2.67 -8.14
C THR A 495 5.55 2.39 -9.44
N HIS A 496 4.24 2.10 -9.38
CA HIS A 496 3.40 1.98 -10.58
C HIS A 496 3.36 3.29 -11.41
N TYR A 497 3.48 4.44 -10.76
CA TYR A 497 3.49 5.78 -11.38
C TYR A 497 4.91 6.31 -11.66
N LEU A 498 5.94 5.47 -11.48
CA LEU A 498 7.35 5.81 -11.71
C LEU A 498 7.93 4.96 -12.83
N GLN A 499 8.83 5.52 -13.62
CA GLN A 499 9.62 4.78 -14.60
C GLN A 499 10.89 4.26 -13.93
N ARG A 500 11.11 2.94 -13.97
CA ARG A 500 12.37 2.33 -13.53
C ARG A 500 13.38 2.41 -14.66
N VAL A 501 14.59 2.91 -14.32
CA VAL A 501 15.70 3.05 -15.25
C VAL A 501 16.93 2.36 -14.66
N ALA A 502 17.59 1.50 -15.43
CA ALA A 502 18.88 0.95 -15.08
C ALA A 502 19.97 1.94 -15.50
N LEU A 503 20.71 2.45 -14.52
CA LEU A 503 21.90 3.27 -14.73
C LEU A 503 23.13 2.37 -14.79
N GLN A 504 24.06 2.66 -15.67
CA GLN A 504 25.35 1.96 -15.79
C GLN A 504 26.46 3.01 -15.97
N GLY A 505 27.55 2.84 -15.23
CA GLY A 505 28.64 3.80 -15.33
C GLY A 505 29.77 3.55 -14.33
N SER A 506 30.70 4.46 -14.25
CA SER A 506 31.71 4.45 -13.18
C SER A 506 31.06 4.77 -11.82
N PRO A 507 31.63 4.29 -10.72
CA PRO A 507 31.13 4.62 -9.38
C PRO A 507 30.95 6.12 -9.14
N SER A 508 31.88 6.98 -9.61
CA SER A 508 31.77 8.43 -9.47
C SER A 508 30.58 9.02 -10.21
N MET A 509 30.28 8.54 -11.43
CA MET A 509 29.10 8.99 -12.18
C MET A 509 27.80 8.53 -11.54
N ILE A 510 27.75 7.28 -11.08
CA ILE A 510 26.57 6.77 -10.35
C ILE A 510 26.35 7.58 -9.06
N THR A 511 27.41 7.86 -8.29
CA THR A 511 27.34 8.72 -7.09
C THR A 511 26.80 10.12 -7.41
N ALA A 512 27.31 10.76 -8.46
CA ALA A 512 26.87 12.09 -8.88
C ALA A 512 25.38 12.14 -9.24
N ILE A 513 24.86 11.09 -9.90
CA ILE A 513 23.45 11.00 -10.31
C ILE A 513 22.55 10.66 -9.13
N THR A 514 22.94 9.65 -8.33
CA THR A 514 22.09 9.12 -7.25
C THR A 514 22.19 9.93 -5.96
N ARG A 515 23.23 10.76 -5.82
CA ARG A 515 23.59 11.48 -4.57
C ARG A 515 23.80 10.51 -3.39
N GLU A 516 24.16 9.28 -3.69
CA GLU A 516 24.55 8.25 -2.75
C GLU A 516 25.92 7.72 -3.15
N TRP A 517 26.90 7.82 -2.24
CA TRP A 517 28.25 7.35 -2.50
C TRP A 517 28.26 5.86 -2.84
N THR A 518 28.93 5.54 -3.92
CA THR A 518 29.10 4.18 -4.42
C THR A 518 30.54 3.76 -4.27
N LYS A 519 30.78 2.61 -3.69
CA LYS A 519 32.15 2.09 -3.47
C LYS A 519 32.97 2.14 -4.76
N GLY A 520 34.16 2.75 -4.65
CA GLY A 520 35.05 3.01 -5.80
C GLY A 520 34.85 4.39 -6.45
N ALA A 521 33.89 5.19 -5.97
CA ALA A 521 33.82 6.61 -6.31
C ALA A 521 34.92 7.42 -5.59
N GLU A 522 35.12 8.65 -6.05
CA GLU A 522 36.08 9.56 -5.43
C GLU A 522 35.79 9.78 -3.94
N GLU A 523 36.84 9.78 -3.14
CA GLU A 523 36.84 10.07 -1.71
C GLU A 523 37.58 11.38 -1.45
N THR A 524 37.01 12.24 -0.62
CA THR A 524 37.61 13.48 -0.22
C THR A 524 38.09 13.37 1.23
N GLN A 525 39.40 13.43 1.43
CA GLN A 525 40.01 13.55 2.76
C GLN A 525 40.32 15.01 3.04
N ASP A 526 39.72 15.53 4.12
CA ASP A 526 39.94 16.91 4.56
C ASP A 526 40.80 16.91 5.85
N SER A 527 41.45 18.01 6.14
CA SER A 527 42.13 18.24 7.43
C SER A 527 41.13 18.39 8.58
N VAL A 528 39.88 18.75 8.28
CA VAL A 528 38.81 18.88 9.26
C VAL A 528 38.13 17.55 9.44
N HIS A 529 38.10 17.05 10.67
CA HIS A 529 37.37 15.80 11.00
C HIS A 529 35.91 15.90 10.55
N PRO A 530 35.33 14.89 9.85
CA PRO A 530 33.97 14.97 9.33
C PRO A 530 32.90 15.23 10.41
N PHE A 531 33.13 14.78 11.64
CA PHE A 531 32.17 15.03 12.75
C PHE A 531 32.21 16.48 13.25
N ARG A 532 33.18 17.31 12.78
CA ARG A 532 33.21 18.75 12.99
C ARG A 532 32.44 19.55 11.95
N LYS A 533 32.07 18.94 10.85
CA LYS A 533 31.27 19.57 9.79
C LYS A 533 29.80 19.50 10.11
N THR A 534 29.07 20.60 9.89
CA THR A 534 27.59 20.60 9.95
C THR A 534 27.02 19.78 8.82
N PHE A 535 25.72 19.39 8.94
CA PHE A 535 25.04 18.66 7.89
C PHE A 535 25.15 19.33 6.51
N ASP A 536 25.07 20.67 6.47
CA ASP A 536 25.13 21.41 5.20
C ASP A 536 26.56 21.50 4.65
N ALA A 537 27.58 21.47 5.51
CA ALA A 537 29.01 21.50 5.13
C ALA A 537 29.52 20.12 4.68
N LEU A 538 28.98 19.01 5.19
CA LEU A 538 29.37 17.68 4.77
C LEU A 538 29.03 17.45 3.28
N GLN A 539 29.93 16.77 2.57
CA GLN A 539 29.69 16.32 1.18
C GLN A 539 29.66 14.79 1.12
N VAL A 540 28.87 14.25 0.18
CA VAL A 540 28.89 12.82 -0.14
C VAL A 540 30.28 12.46 -0.67
N GLY A 541 30.92 11.43 -0.08
CA GLY A 541 32.31 11.07 -0.36
C GLY A 541 33.34 11.67 0.61
N ASP A 542 32.95 12.58 1.53
CA ASP A 542 33.85 13.01 2.62
C ASP A 542 34.27 11.78 3.43
N THR A 543 35.57 11.53 3.54
CA THR A 543 36.12 10.29 4.10
C THR A 543 37.11 10.56 5.21
N LEU A 544 37.04 9.80 6.28
CA LEU A 544 38.00 9.70 7.35
C LEU A 544 38.69 8.34 7.30
N ILE A 545 40.03 8.32 7.27
CA ILE A 545 40.85 7.14 7.53
C ILE A 545 41.48 7.32 8.91
N THR A 546 41.19 6.40 9.84
CA THR A 546 41.64 6.50 11.22
C THR A 546 43.08 6.00 11.41
N LYS A 547 43.65 6.27 12.57
CA LYS A 547 44.83 5.56 13.05
C LYS A 547 44.48 4.08 13.29
N SER A 548 45.50 3.23 13.28
CA SER A 548 45.36 1.82 13.60
C SER A 548 45.34 1.57 15.11
N ARG A 549 44.63 0.56 15.53
CA ARG A 549 44.58 0.00 16.91
C ARG A 549 44.89 -1.47 16.86
N THR A 550 45.82 -1.96 17.70
CA THR A 550 46.05 -3.39 17.92
C THR A 550 45.01 -3.91 18.89
N ILE A 551 44.40 -5.04 18.52
CA ILE A 551 43.46 -5.78 19.38
C ILE A 551 44.26 -6.75 20.23
N THR A 552 44.18 -6.61 21.54
CA THR A 552 44.92 -7.45 22.48
C THR A 552 44.05 -8.57 23.06
N LEU A 553 44.69 -9.56 23.62
CA LEU A 553 43.97 -10.59 24.36
C LEU A 553 43.22 -10.02 25.59
N ASP A 554 43.87 -9.06 26.28
CA ASP A 554 43.25 -8.35 27.40
C ASP A 554 41.96 -7.61 26.98
N ASP A 555 41.95 -7.02 25.78
CA ASP A 555 40.73 -6.41 25.22
C ASP A 555 39.58 -7.43 25.09
N VAL A 556 39.87 -8.63 24.58
CA VAL A 556 38.88 -9.70 24.38
C VAL A 556 38.35 -10.18 25.75
N GLU A 557 39.23 -10.40 26.72
CA GLU A 557 38.86 -10.85 28.08
C GLU A 557 38.08 -9.74 28.85
N ALA A 558 38.50 -8.49 28.72
CA ALA A 558 37.80 -7.35 29.30
C ALA A 558 36.40 -7.18 28.72
N PHE A 559 36.26 -7.33 27.39
CA PHE A 559 34.95 -7.25 26.73
C PHE A 559 34.05 -8.43 27.12
N ALA A 560 34.57 -9.65 27.20
CA ALA A 560 33.82 -10.81 27.70
C ALA A 560 33.28 -10.56 29.12
N LYS A 561 34.13 -10.01 29.99
CA LYS A 561 33.74 -9.68 31.39
C LYS A 561 32.68 -8.56 31.41
N LEU A 562 32.80 -7.54 30.53
CA LEU A 562 31.89 -6.39 30.48
C LEU A 562 30.51 -6.81 29.92
N SER A 563 30.52 -7.57 28.82
CA SER A 563 29.31 -7.95 28.09
C SER A 563 28.60 -9.19 28.63
N GLY A 564 29.34 -10.07 29.34
CA GLY A 564 28.88 -11.39 29.71
C GLY A 564 28.93 -12.42 28.55
N ASP A 565 29.45 -12.03 27.38
CA ASP A 565 29.60 -12.94 26.23
C ASP A 565 30.86 -13.79 26.41
N THR A 566 30.67 -14.98 26.98
CA THR A 566 31.73 -15.97 27.22
C THR A 566 31.64 -17.14 26.23
N PHE A 567 31.19 -16.87 24.99
CA PHE A 567 31.15 -17.88 23.95
C PHE A 567 32.53 -18.52 23.76
N TYR A 568 32.60 -19.85 23.68
CA TYR A 568 33.84 -20.61 23.72
C TYR A 568 34.95 -20.10 22.76
N ALA A 569 34.57 -19.64 21.57
CA ALA A 569 35.51 -19.17 20.55
C ALA A 569 36.28 -17.90 21.01
N HIS A 570 35.79 -17.16 22.00
CA HIS A 570 36.45 -15.99 22.58
C HIS A 570 37.30 -16.34 23.81
N MET A 571 37.03 -17.48 24.45
CA MET A 571 37.56 -17.80 25.76
C MET A 571 38.69 -18.86 25.74
N ASN A 572 38.73 -19.74 24.76
CA ASN A 572 39.68 -20.85 24.72
C ASN A 572 40.17 -21.11 23.27
N ASP A 573 41.51 -21.17 23.12
CA ASP A 573 42.13 -21.38 21.81
C ASP A 573 41.89 -22.78 21.25
N GLU A 574 41.87 -23.82 22.08
CA GLU A 574 41.66 -25.20 21.68
C GLU A 574 40.21 -25.41 21.20
N ASP A 575 39.27 -24.89 22.00
CA ASP A 575 37.84 -24.95 21.65
C ASP A 575 37.53 -24.14 20.38
N ALA A 576 38.13 -22.96 20.22
CA ALA A 576 37.98 -22.14 19.00
C ALA A 576 38.46 -22.86 17.74
N ARG A 577 39.62 -23.57 17.82
CA ARG A 577 40.15 -24.34 16.69
C ARG A 577 39.33 -25.59 16.40
N SER A 578 38.66 -26.17 17.40
CA SER A 578 37.91 -27.41 17.27
C SER A 578 36.76 -27.34 16.26
N ASN A 579 36.20 -26.17 16.01
CA ASN A 579 35.11 -25.96 15.05
C ASN A 579 35.58 -25.87 13.58
N GLY A 580 36.88 -25.81 13.31
CA GLY A 580 37.45 -25.69 11.96
C GLY A 580 37.19 -24.36 11.25
N VAL A 581 36.61 -23.37 11.92
CA VAL A 581 36.32 -22.04 11.36
C VAL A 581 37.39 -21.03 11.79
N PHE A 582 37.89 -21.13 13.03
CA PHE A 582 38.84 -20.19 13.62
C PHE A 582 40.22 -20.81 13.85
N GLU A 583 41.26 -20.03 13.71
CA GLU A 583 42.65 -20.43 13.94
C GLU A 583 43.08 -20.33 15.42
N GLY A 584 42.23 -19.74 16.27
CA GLY A 584 42.43 -19.51 17.69
C GLY A 584 41.33 -18.65 18.26
N ARG A 585 41.53 -18.13 19.46
CA ARG A 585 40.56 -17.19 20.06
C ARG A 585 40.34 -15.98 19.17
N VAL A 586 39.07 -15.72 18.87
CA VAL A 586 38.65 -14.63 17.99
C VAL A 586 38.04 -13.49 18.83
N ALA A 587 38.28 -12.24 18.44
CA ALA A 587 37.66 -11.08 19.08
C ALA A 587 36.14 -11.11 18.83
N HIS A 588 35.36 -10.69 19.83
CA HIS A 588 33.92 -10.54 19.67
C HIS A 588 33.61 -9.55 18.54
N GLY A 589 32.69 -9.89 17.67
CA GLY A 589 32.32 -8.99 16.57
C GLY A 589 31.81 -7.64 17.08
N TYR A 590 31.00 -7.63 18.15
CA TYR A 590 30.53 -6.41 18.78
C TYR A 590 31.65 -5.59 19.43
N PHE A 591 32.69 -6.23 19.94
CA PHE A 591 33.88 -5.53 20.40
C PHE A 591 34.60 -4.81 19.23
N VAL A 592 34.75 -5.49 18.09
CA VAL A 592 35.36 -4.89 16.88
C VAL A 592 34.58 -3.64 16.44
N VAL A 593 33.25 -3.70 16.43
CA VAL A 593 32.39 -2.53 16.12
C VAL A 593 32.58 -1.41 17.15
N SER A 594 32.64 -1.76 18.44
CA SER A 594 32.84 -0.77 19.52
C SER A 594 34.23 -0.12 19.46
N ALA A 595 35.27 -0.93 19.19
CA ALA A 595 36.62 -0.45 19.01
C ALA A 595 36.75 0.47 17.78
N ALA A 596 36.09 0.11 16.70
CA ALA A 596 35.99 0.94 15.48
C ALA A 596 35.31 2.29 15.77
N ALA A 597 34.23 2.30 16.55
CA ALA A 597 33.57 3.53 16.96
C ALA A 597 34.53 4.46 17.76
N GLY A 598 35.32 3.88 18.66
CA GLY A 598 36.37 4.62 19.38
C GLY A 598 37.48 5.19 18.50
N LEU A 599 37.69 4.63 17.30
CA LEU A 599 38.70 5.14 16.35
C LEU A 599 38.21 6.34 15.53
N PHE A 600 36.93 6.33 15.14
CA PHE A 600 36.39 7.38 14.25
C PHE A 600 35.60 8.48 14.98
N VAL A 601 35.36 8.39 16.27
CA VAL A 601 34.62 9.40 17.01
C VAL A 601 35.53 10.63 17.24
N ASP A 602 34.96 11.82 17.11
CA ASP A 602 35.57 13.06 17.63
C ASP A 602 34.99 13.31 19.03
N PRO A 603 35.83 13.33 20.10
CA PRO A 603 35.35 13.38 21.48
C PRO A 603 34.79 14.74 21.90
N ASP A 604 35.10 15.81 21.16
CA ASP A 604 34.70 17.16 21.53
C ASP A 604 33.25 17.47 21.09
N LEU A 605 32.63 18.44 21.76
CA LEU A 605 31.31 18.94 21.39
C LEU A 605 31.33 19.49 19.95
N GLY A 606 30.46 18.92 19.10
CA GLY A 606 30.38 19.22 17.68
C GLY A 606 28.95 19.20 17.12
N PRO A 607 28.82 19.29 15.79
CA PRO A 607 27.54 19.25 15.10
C PRO A 607 26.82 17.89 15.17
N VAL A 608 27.54 16.80 15.43
CA VAL A 608 26.94 15.47 15.60
C VAL A 608 26.20 15.44 16.94
N LEU A 609 24.88 15.28 16.88
CA LEU A 609 23.98 15.35 18.02
C LEU A 609 23.78 13.99 18.70
N ALA A 610 23.75 12.92 17.90
CA ALA A 610 23.54 11.57 18.39
C ALA A 610 23.93 10.52 17.35
N ASN A 611 24.30 9.32 17.83
CA ASN A 611 24.27 8.11 17.03
C ASN A 611 22.80 7.69 16.89
N TYR A 612 22.32 7.57 15.65
CA TYR A 612 20.90 7.36 15.34
C TYR A 612 20.60 5.89 15.01
N GLY A 613 21.60 5.12 14.59
CA GLY A 613 21.46 3.71 14.30
C GLY A 613 22.65 3.08 13.61
N LEU A 614 22.60 1.77 13.50
CA LEU A 614 23.55 0.93 12.77
C LEU A 614 22.74 -0.02 11.87
N GLU A 615 23.16 -0.15 10.60
CA GLU A 615 22.48 -0.94 9.60
C GLU A 615 23.47 -1.86 8.85
N LYS A 616 22.94 -2.98 8.32
CA LYS A 616 23.62 -3.88 7.37
C LYS A 616 24.96 -4.41 7.88
N LEU A 617 25.14 -4.58 9.21
CA LEU A 617 26.37 -5.10 9.79
C LEU A 617 26.67 -6.53 9.29
N ARG A 618 27.88 -6.71 8.80
CA ARG A 618 28.47 -8.00 8.47
C ARG A 618 29.90 -8.10 8.97
N PHE A 619 30.24 -9.22 9.61
CA PHE A 619 31.62 -9.62 9.87
C PHE A 619 32.09 -10.47 8.70
N THR A 620 33.09 -9.98 7.99
CA THR A 620 33.58 -10.58 6.75
C THR A 620 34.77 -11.51 6.97
N LYS A 621 35.56 -11.21 8.01
CA LYS A 621 36.70 -12.03 8.45
C LYS A 621 36.83 -11.98 9.98
N PRO A 622 37.40 -13.04 10.61
CA PRO A 622 37.72 -13.01 12.02
C PRO A 622 38.86 -11.99 12.32
N VAL A 623 38.83 -11.46 13.52
CA VAL A 623 39.92 -10.61 14.08
C VAL A 623 40.51 -11.33 15.27
N TYR A 624 41.81 -11.56 15.26
CA TYR A 624 42.51 -12.28 16.31
C TYR A 624 43.26 -11.33 17.24
N PRO A 625 43.52 -11.72 18.51
CA PRO A 625 44.47 -11.00 19.34
C PRO A 625 45.85 -10.87 18.63
N GLY A 626 46.34 -9.66 18.54
CA GLY A 626 47.55 -9.28 17.77
C GLY A 626 47.28 -8.61 16.44
N ASP A 627 46.06 -8.77 15.88
CA ASP A 627 45.66 -8.05 14.67
C ASP A 627 45.55 -6.54 14.94
N THR A 628 45.82 -5.73 13.92
CA THR A 628 45.54 -4.29 13.95
C THR A 628 44.35 -3.97 13.06
N ILE A 629 43.52 -3.06 13.53
CA ILE A 629 42.37 -2.56 12.76
C ILE A 629 42.48 -1.04 12.60
N HIS A 630 42.02 -0.54 11.48
CA HIS A 630 41.73 0.88 11.25
C HIS A 630 40.38 1.00 10.55
N VAL A 631 39.81 2.21 10.49
CA VAL A 631 38.50 2.45 9.93
C VAL A 631 38.58 3.40 8.77
N ARG A 632 37.89 3.06 7.69
CA ARG A 632 37.46 3.99 6.64
C ARG A 632 36.01 4.33 6.87
N LEU A 633 35.70 5.62 7.07
CA LEU A 633 34.38 6.16 7.30
C LEU A 633 34.05 7.18 6.22
N THR A 634 33.08 6.90 5.34
CA THR A 634 32.75 7.75 4.20
C THR A 634 31.30 8.22 4.27
N VAL A 635 31.04 9.50 4.05
CA VAL A 635 29.67 10.05 3.94
C VAL A 635 29.00 9.42 2.72
N LYS A 636 28.01 8.56 2.97
CA LYS A 636 27.31 7.82 1.93
C LYS A 636 26.08 8.57 1.45
N GLN A 637 25.24 9.04 2.34
CA GLN A 637 23.99 9.74 2.02
C GLN A 637 23.64 10.77 3.10
N LYS A 638 22.92 11.82 2.67
CA LYS A 638 22.44 12.87 3.56
C LYS A 638 20.95 13.07 3.39
N THR A 639 20.18 13.01 4.47
CA THR A 639 18.74 13.25 4.47
C THR A 639 18.35 14.34 5.45
N ALA A 640 17.94 15.50 4.93
CA ALA A 640 17.45 16.59 5.78
C ALA A 640 16.13 16.18 6.47
N LYS A 641 16.01 16.49 7.76
CA LYS A 641 14.74 16.31 8.50
C LYS A 641 13.92 17.60 8.47
N ASP A 642 12.60 17.43 8.53
CA ASP A 642 11.70 18.54 8.81
C ASP A 642 12.03 19.14 10.18
N THR A 643 12.01 20.46 10.26
CA THR A 643 12.33 21.21 11.50
C THR A 643 11.04 21.80 12.06
N PRO A 644 10.38 21.15 13.03
CA PRO A 644 9.28 21.77 13.74
C PRO A 644 9.73 23.05 14.45
N GLU A 645 8.84 24.02 14.58
CA GLU A 645 9.11 25.27 15.27
C GLU A 645 9.66 25.00 16.70
N GLY A 646 10.72 25.70 17.08
CA GLY A 646 11.39 25.53 18.36
C GLY A 646 12.35 24.35 18.47
N THR A 647 12.58 23.58 17.39
CA THR A 647 13.55 22.48 17.36
C THR A 647 14.85 22.88 16.65
N ILE A 648 15.94 22.16 16.94
CA ILE A 648 17.21 22.35 16.27
C ILE A 648 17.14 21.82 14.84
N PRO A 649 17.43 22.62 13.81
CA PRO A 649 17.53 22.13 12.44
C PRO A 649 18.59 21.03 12.34
N GLN A 650 18.20 19.88 11.76
CA GLN A 650 19.05 18.70 11.73
C GLN A 650 18.78 17.81 10.52
N GLY A 651 19.66 16.88 10.25
CA GLY A 651 19.50 15.85 9.24
C GLY A 651 20.18 14.56 9.67
N VAL A 652 19.85 13.49 8.99
CA VAL A 652 20.51 12.18 9.15
C VAL A 652 21.60 12.07 8.10
N VAL A 653 22.79 11.72 8.55
CA VAL A 653 23.92 11.35 7.68
C VAL A 653 24.14 9.85 7.81
N GLU A 654 24.07 9.13 6.70
CA GLU A 654 24.47 7.74 6.58
C GLU A 654 25.95 7.69 6.19
N TRP A 655 26.71 6.91 6.93
CA TRP A 655 28.13 6.71 6.70
C TRP A 655 28.36 5.25 6.31
N ASP A 656 29.15 5.01 5.28
CA ASP A 656 29.72 3.70 4.97
C ASP A 656 30.93 3.48 5.86
N VAL A 657 30.97 2.35 6.54
CA VAL A 657 32.05 2.01 7.49
C VAL A 657 32.70 0.70 7.07
N GLU A 658 33.98 0.75 6.82
CA GLU A 658 34.82 -0.42 6.63
C GLU A 658 35.85 -0.48 7.76
N VAL A 659 35.82 -1.57 8.54
CA VAL A 659 36.88 -1.91 9.50
C VAL A 659 37.87 -2.80 8.78
N ILE A 660 39.10 -2.38 8.69
CA ILE A 660 40.12 -2.97 7.81
C ILE A 660 41.28 -3.48 8.68
N ASN A 661 41.77 -4.69 8.40
CA ASN A 661 42.91 -5.26 9.11
C ASN A 661 44.27 -4.80 8.55
N GLN A 662 45.38 -5.30 9.09
CA GLN A 662 46.74 -5.04 8.65
C GLN A 662 47.09 -5.55 7.22
N HIS A 663 46.22 -6.32 6.61
CA HIS A 663 46.39 -6.87 5.26
C HIS A 663 45.49 -6.15 4.22
N ASP A 664 44.98 -4.96 4.57
CA ASP A 664 44.01 -4.20 3.75
C ASP A 664 42.72 -4.98 3.43
N GLU A 665 42.31 -5.89 4.33
CA GLU A 665 41.10 -6.66 4.16
C GLU A 665 39.99 -6.18 5.08
N PRO A 666 38.75 -6.00 4.59
CA PRO A 666 37.63 -5.63 5.45
C PRO A 666 37.28 -6.80 6.38
N VAL A 667 37.25 -6.56 7.68
CA VAL A 667 36.85 -7.52 8.73
C VAL A 667 35.41 -7.27 9.21
N ALA A 668 34.94 -6.03 9.11
CA ALA A 668 33.54 -5.69 9.32
C ALA A 668 33.13 -4.54 8.38
N VAL A 669 31.92 -4.63 7.85
CA VAL A 669 31.31 -3.60 7.00
C VAL A 669 29.90 -3.31 7.50
N TYR A 670 29.52 -2.03 7.58
CA TYR A 670 28.21 -1.60 8.04
C TYR A 670 27.94 -0.14 7.68
N SER A 671 26.71 0.32 7.84
CA SER A 671 26.38 1.74 7.82
C SER A 671 26.09 2.23 9.25
N ILE A 672 26.59 3.42 9.61
CA ILE A 672 26.09 4.13 10.79
C ILE A 672 25.25 5.32 10.36
N LEU A 673 24.27 5.64 11.17
CA LEU A 673 23.40 6.80 11.01
C LEU A 673 23.67 7.76 12.14
N THR A 674 24.02 9.01 11.80
CA THR A 674 24.18 10.06 12.79
C THR A 674 23.19 11.17 12.57
N LEU A 675 22.72 11.76 13.67
CA LEU A 675 21.93 12.97 13.64
C LEU A 675 22.88 14.16 13.70
N VAL A 676 22.85 15.03 12.69
CA VAL A 676 23.79 16.14 12.53
C VAL A 676 23.04 17.46 12.43
N ARG A 677 23.49 18.48 13.18
CA ARG A 677 22.95 19.84 13.16
C ARG A 677 23.14 20.47 11.76
N ARG A 678 22.12 21.21 11.31
CA ARG A 678 22.16 22.05 10.11
C ARG A 678 22.53 23.49 10.46
N GLY A 679 22.95 24.26 9.45
CA GLY A 679 23.32 25.66 9.56
C GLY A 679 24.85 25.86 9.78
N GLU A 680 25.25 27.05 10.16
CA GLU A 680 26.64 27.37 10.43
C GLU A 680 27.15 26.66 11.70
N ALA A 681 28.41 26.24 11.69
CA ALA A 681 29.05 25.64 12.86
C ALA A 681 29.08 26.68 14.00
N VAL A 682 28.60 26.30 15.17
CA VAL A 682 28.77 27.11 16.37
C VAL A 682 30.26 27.11 16.65
N PRO A 683 30.95 28.31 16.75
CA PRO A 683 32.35 28.36 17.12
C PRO A 683 32.52 27.68 18.49
N VAL A 684 33.31 26.64 18.55
CA VAL A 684 33.70 26.04 19.84
C VAL A 684 34.69 27.00 20.50
N THR A 685 34.25 27.67 21.55
CA THR A 685 35.16 28.40 22.43
C THR A 685 36.06 27.34 23.09
N PRO A 686 37.42 27.42 22.95
CA PRO A 686 38.29 26.50 23.66
C PRO A 686 38.03 26.65 25.15
N GLN A 687 37.63 25.58 25.83
CA GLN A 687 37.71 25.58 27.28
C GLN A 687 39.20 25.72 27.65
N ALA A 688 39.50 26.81 28.37
CA ALA A 688 40.81 27.01 28.93
C ALA A 688 41.20 25.80 29.78
N ALA A 689 42.42 25.29 29.56
CA ALA A 689 43.02 24.11 30.18
C ALA A 689 43.04 24.19 31.71
#